data_67e2795ed3fd2154e6d5e0c5e7c1ecdc
#
_entry.id   67e2795ed3fd2154e6d5e0c5e7c1ecdc
#
_cell.length_a   1.000
_cell.length_b   1.000
_cell.length_c   1.000
_cell.angle_alpha   90.00
_cell.angle_beta   90.00
_cell.angle_gamma   90.00
#
_symmetry.space_group_name_H-M   'P 1'
#
loop_
_entity.id
_entity.type
_entity.pdbx_description
1 polymer ?
#
loop_
_entity_poly.entity_id
_entity_poly.type
_entity_poly.pdbx_seq_one_letter_code
_entity_poly.pdbx_strand_id
1 'polypeptide(L)'
;MAFSFMSAVIDSRWSEALTLNRRRAPEFYSAGCKVVPGAHAEAIRFALDELGLSAVSCINGVPTIAFLSDPNAPIERIDELHRVLWNQGLMSLLLVIRGDELTAYSLVQRPLQHDKSRGEDPRLVKTLSLLDDALALRELLDATESGRFWYENDSYFNPDNRVDSVLLDNLLVAFRSLKDELGTDAAQALLMQTMFVAYLEDRQIIGEAVFREASQNRFATLLDLLGAGNPEPFEVLFTWLHGAFNGNLFKAPCAFETGDTPPPKLKPEHLAVLASFRHGHETMGTHQLRFWGYDFKYMSIGLISAVYDRFLKEEAEKKSSDGAFYTPMFLADMVVNQLWDELTDEQKANGVYCDPACGSGIFLVRLFQRLVAHHCHVKKRSHATWTDLKTIANRLHGGDINSSAVRVAAFSLYIALLEQSNPSDLPKLIKAGKLLPHLYGETLLPGSDFFTVEDAPQFDVIIGNPPWNGRTGQLTTAQNWTASKGYLAPAKDIAWGFVWKALEGIKPTGLVAFLLPAMGILHNTESQAARRMLLQRTRIRRIINMSDLCFQLFDGAQRPTALVLYGPQKQGQAPYRFEYWVPKADLNLRLKRLVTLSRADRLTFRSDLVSQDSTVFKRRLWTRAPDERLLQYLHTIPPISSLVQDFKAFKHSKVEFNRDEHWVIGQGFIPAQESRLNEPG
;
A
#
# COMPACT_ATOMS: atom_id res chain seq x y z
N MET A 1 29.56 10.20 -13.23
CA MET A 1 29.63 11.54 -13.86
C MET A 1 28.36 12.26 -13.48
N ALA A 2 28.44 13.32 -12.66
CA ALA A 2 27.29 14.14 -12.33
C ALA A 2 27.02 15.06 -13.52
N PHE A 3 26.02 14.73 -14.32
CA PHE A 3 25.53 15.63 -15.34
C PHE A 3 24.60 16.65 -14.64
N SER A 4 25.07 17.90 -14.53
CA SER A 4 24.20 19.03 -14.21
C SER A 4 23.27 19.26 -15.41
N PHE A 5 22.10 18.63 -15.41
CA PHE A 5 21.10 18.93 -16.42
C PHE A 5 20.32 20.17 -15.99
N MET A 6 20.39 21.24 -16.78
CA MET A 6 19.41 22.30 -16.71
C MET A 6 18.07 21.72 -17.14
N SER A 7 17.11 21.59 -16.22
CA SER A 7 15.76 21.16 -16.55
C SER A 7 15.13 22.15 -17.51
N ALA A 8 14.84 21.71 -18.72
CA ALA A 8 14.19 22.55 -19.71
C ALA A 8 12.74 22.82 -19.30
N VAL A 9 12.35 24.07 -19.24
CA VAL A 9 10.97 24.49 -19.02
C VAL A 9 10.15 24.09 -20.24
N ILE A 10 8.96 23.52 -20.02
CA ILE A 10 8.05 23.21 -21.14
C ILE A 10 7.67 24.51 -21.87
N ASP A 11 7.89 24.53 -23.18
CA ASP A 11 7.58 25.64 -24.08
C ASP A 11 6.11 26.09 -23.91
N SER A 12 5.86 27.40 -24.10
CA SER A 12 4.54 28.00 -23.99
C SER A 12 3.51 27.37 -24.95
N ARG A 13 3.92 27.00 -26.16
CA ARG A 13 3.07 26.33 -27.17
C ARG A 13 2.57 25.00 -26.65
N TRP A 14 3.47 24.19 -26.09
CA TRP A 14 3.14 22.90 -25.47
C TRP A 14 2.31 23.07 -24.20
N SER A 15 2.62 24.09 -23.39
CA SER A 15 1.84 24.41 -22.21
C SER A 15 0.40 24.79 -22.54
N GLU A 16 0.16 25.46 -23.66
CA GLU A 16 -1.17 25.79 -24.15
C GLU A 16 -1.86 24.54 -24.73
N ALA A 17 -1.19 23.81 -25.63
CA ALA A 17 -1.74 22.63 -26.30
C ALA A 17 -2.18 21.56 -25.28
N LEU A 18 -1.37 21.32 -24.23
CA LEU A 18 -1.65 20.37 -23.15
C LEU A 18 -2.45 20.97 -21.98
N THR A 19 -2.88 22.23 -22.06
CA THR A 19 -3.63 22.94 -20.98
C THR A 19 -2.90 23.00 -19.63
N LEU A 20 -1.57 22.96 -19.62
CA LEU A 20 -0.75 22.93 -18.39
C LEU A 20 -0.84 24.23 -17.59
N ASN A 21 -1.09 25.37 -18.24
CA ASN A 21 -1.24 26.68 -17.62
C ASN A 21 -2.42 26.77 -16.63
N ARG A 22 -3.36 25.83 -16.68
CA ARG A 22 -4.52 25.73 -15.77
C ARG A 22 -4.26 24.82 -14.56
N ARG A 23 -3.15 24.08 -14.55
CA ARG A 23 -2.83 23.08 -13.52
C ARG A 23 -1.90 23.67 -12.46
N ARG A 24 -2.08 23.27 -11.21
CA ARG A 24 -1.34 23.75 -10.02
C ARG A 24 -1.10 22.58 -9.05
N ALA A 25 -0.16 22.76 -8.12
CA ALA A 25 -0.01 21.87 -7.00
C ALA A 25 -1.34 21.73 -6.21
N PRO A 26 -1.69 20.54 -5.73
CA PRO A 26 -0.89 19.29 -5.72
C PRO A 26 -1.01 18.40 -6.98
N GLU A 27 -1.65 18.85 -8.02
CA GLU A 27 -1.91 18.03 -9.24
C GLU A 27 -0.78 18.15 -10.27
N PHE A 28 0.01 19.23 -10.22
CA PHE A 28 1.08 19.46 -11.19
C PHE A 28 2.25 20.20 -10.58
N TYR A 29 3.45 19.63 -10.78
CA TYR A 29 4.73 20.20 -10.33
C TYR A 29 5.67 20.36 -11.50
N SER A 30 6.20 21.57 -11.69
CA SER A 30 7.22 21.86 -12.70
C SER A 30 8.61 21.93 -12.10
N ALA A 31 9.61 21.79 -12.93
CA ALA A 31 11.02 21.99 -12.55
C ALA A 31 11.23 23.34 -11.82
N GLY A 32 12.04 23.32 -10.75
CA GLY A 32 12.26 24.47 -9.88
C GLY A 32 11.19 24.70 -8.81
N CYS A 33 10.19 23.82 -8.67
CA CYS A 33 9.22 23.89 -7.58
C CYS A 33 9.90 23.64 -6.24
N LYS A 34 9.86 24.65 -5.35
CA LYS A 34 10.57 24.61 -4.04
C LYS A 34 9.87 23.78 -2.98
N VAL A 35 8.57 23.56 -3.10
CA VAL A 35 7.75 22.91 -2.07
C VAL A 35 6.88 21.84 -2.69
N VAL A 36 7.18 20.60 -2.38
CA VAL A 36 6.38 19.43 -2.74
C VAL A 36 5.92 18.76 -1.46
N PRO A 37 4.67 18.96 -1.02
CA PRO A 37 4.14 18.31 0.17
C PRO A 37 3.67 16.89 -0.16
N GLY A 38 3.59 16.05 0.87
CA GLY A 38 2.94 14.74 0.76
C GLY A 38 3.89 13.56 0.81
N ALA A 39 3.31 12.38 0.78
CA ALA A 39 4.02 11.12 0.93
C ALA A 39 5.00 10.82 -0.22
N HIS A 40 4.74 11.39 -1.40
CA HIS A 40 5.57 11.21 -2.60
C HIS A 40 6.52 12.40 -2.87
N ALA A 41 6.69 13.31 -1.90
CA ALA A 41 7.48 14.53 -2.07
C ALA A 41 8.92 14.25 -2.54
N GLU A 42 9.55 13.21 -2.00
CA GLU A 42 10.92 12.82 -2.35
C GLU A 42 11.00 12.29 -3.77
N ALA A 43 10.09 11.39 -4.16
CA ALA A 43 10.06 10.84 -5.50
C ALA A 43 9.83 11.90 -6.57
N ILE A 44 8.97 12.88 -6.30
CA ILE A 44 8.72 14.02 -7.21
C ILE A 44 9.95 14.91 -7.31
N ARG A 45 10.59 15.25 -6.18
CA ARG A 45 11.83 16.04 -6.17
C ARG A 45 12.96 15.32 -6.91
N PHE A 46 13.15 14.03 -6.63
CA PHE A 46 14.13 13.23 -7.35
C PHE A 46 13.90 13.25 -8.87
N ALA A 47 12.65 13.12 -9.30
CA ALA A 47 12.28 13.16 -10.70
C ALA A 47 12.59 14.54 -11.35
N LEU A 48 12.31 15.63 -10.65
CA LEU A 48 12.53 16.99 -11.17
C LEU A 48 14.00 17.42 -11.07
N ASP A 49 14.65 17.19 -9.92
CA ASP A 49 15.95 17.78 -9.59
C ASP A 49 17.11 16.87 -10.04
N GLU A 50 17.00 15.55 -9.88
CA GLU A 50 18.08 14.62 -10.20
C GLU A 50 17.92 13.98 -11.59
N LEU A 51 16.69 13.59 -11.98
CA LEU A 51 16.44 13.05 -13.31
C LEU A 51 16.28 14.15 -14.38
N GLY A 52 16.14 15.42 -13.97
CA GLY A 52 16.00 16.53 -14.89
C GLY A 52 14.69 16.51 -15.69
N LEU A 53 13.62 15.94 -15.13
CA LEU A 53 12.31 16.01 -15.75
C LEU A 53 11.76 17.43 -15.72
N SER A 54 11.03 17.81 -16.75
CA SER A 54 10.47 19.15 -16.88
C SER A 54 9.24 19.38 -16.00
N ALA A 55 8.46 18.32 -15.77
CA ALA A 55 7.30 18.35 -14.88
C ALA A 55 6.86 16.93 -14.48
N VAL A 56 6.03 16.89 -13.43
CA VAL A 56 5.31 15.68 -12.97
C VAL A 56 3.84 16.05 -12.76
N SER A 57 2.94 15.27 -13.36
CA SER A 57 1.49 15.36 -13.07
C SER A 57 1.07 14.27 -12.12
N CYS A 58 0.25 14.64 -11.13
CA CYS A 58 -0.26 13.76 -10.10
C CYS A 58 -1.78 13.61 -10.23
N ILE A 59 -2.27 12.40 -9.99
CA ILE A 59 -3.70 12.13 -9.84
C ILE A 59 -3.95 11.79 -8.37
N ASN A 60 -4.80 12.57 -7.72
CA ASN A 60 -5.08 12.45 -6.27
C ASN A 60 -3.81 12.46 -5.39
N GLY A 61 -2.82 13.27 -5.77
CA GLY A 61 -1.55 13.39 -5.04
C GLY A 61 -0.54 12.27 -5.32
N VAL A 62 -0.86 11.31 -6.20
CA VAL A 62 0.07 10.23 -6.63
C VAL A 62 0.70 10.62 -7.96
N PRO A 63 2.04 10.67 -8.06
CA PRO A 63 2.73 10.97 -9.32
C PRO A 63 2.41 9.92 -10.37
N THR A 64 1.91 10.35 -11.52
CA THR A 64 1.37 9.44 -12.54
C THR A 64 2.03 9.63 -13.90
N ILE A 65 2.32 10.88 -14.27
CA ILE A 65 2.87 11.23 -15.58
C ILE A 65 4.16 12.04 -15.40
N ALA A 66 5.21 11.61 -16.05
CA ALA A 66 6.50 12.30 -16.17
C ALA A 66 6.57 13.07 -17.49
N PHE A 67 7.15 14.27 -17.49
CA PHE A 67 7.35 15.07 -18.68
C PHE A 67 8.85 15.33 -18.89
N LEU A 68 9.34 15.02 -20.08
CA LEU A 68 10.65 15.42 -20.56
C LEU A 68 10.47 16.35 -21.77
N SER A 69 10.83 17.61 -21.62
CA SER A 69 10.85 18.59 -22.73
C SER A 69 12.31 18.87 -23.08
N ASP A 70 12.82 18.17 -24.06
CA ASP A 70 14.18 18.34 -24.58
C ASP A 70 14.17 18.05 -26.08
N PRO A 71 14.33 19.12 -26.93
CA PRO A 71 14.34 18.95 -28.39
C PRO A 71 15.41 17.99 -28.91
N ASN A 72 16.49 17.83 -28.18
CA ASN A 72 17.65 17.05 -28.58
C ASN A 72 17.83 15.76 -27.74
N ALA A 73 16.83 15.35 -26.96
CA ALA A 73 16.94 14.17 -26.11
C ALA A 73 17.32 12.93 -26.95
N PRO A 74 18.48 12.33 -26.73
CA PRO A 74 18.87 11.11 -27.43
C PRO A 74 18.03 9.93 -26.89
N ILE A 75 17.89 8.89 -27.70
CA ILE A 75 17.09 7.71 -27.32
C ILE A 75 17.67 7.01 -26.09
N GLU A 76 18.97 7.00 -25.92
CA GLU A 76 19.68 6.43 -24.78
C GLU A 76 19.25 7.12 -23.47
N ARG A 77 18.99 8.43 -23.52
CA ARG A 77 18.48 9.19 -22.37
C ARG A 77 17.05 8.79 -22.02
N ILE A 78 16.23 8.57 -23.04
CA ILE A 78 14.83 8.12 -22.86
C ILE A 78 14.85 6.71 -22.26
N ASP A 79 15.72 5.82 -22.73
CA ASP A 79 15.86 4.45 -22.23
C ASP A 79 16.34 4.43 -20.77
N GLU A 80 17.28 5.29 -20.41
CA GLU A 80 17.76 5.44 -19.04
C GLU A 80 16.66 5.94 -18.12
N LEU A 81 15.94 7.01 -18.51
CA LEU A 81 14.81 7.55 -17.75
C LEU A 81 13.70 6.50 -17.58
N HIS A 82 13.38 5.79 -18.67
CA HIS A 82 12.39 4.73 -18.62
C HIS A 82 12.80 3.65 -17.61
N ARG A 83 14.05 3.19 -17.64
CA ARG A 83 14.58 2.18 -16.71
C ARG A 83 14.48 2.65 -15.25
N VAL A 84 14.86 3.89 -14.97
CA VAL A 84 14.83 4.45 -13.64
C VAL A 84 13.37 4.58 -13.13
N LEU A 85 12.49 5.16 -13.94
CA LEU A 85 11.08 5.37 -13.57
C LEU A 85 10.30 4.05 -13.47
N TRP A 86 10.63 3.05 -14.29
CA TRP A 86 10.07 1.72 -14.17
C TRP A 86 10.46 1.07 -12.83
N ASN A 87 11.73 1.17 -12.41
CA ASN A 87 12.20 0.66 -11.12
C ASN A 87 11.55 1.39 -9.93
N GLN A 88 11.19 2.68 -10.06
CA GLN A 88 10.42 3.37 -9.02
C GLN A 88 9.00 2.80 -8.84
N GLY A 89 8.39 2.30 -9.92
CA GLY A 89 7.06 1.70 -9.91
C GLY A 89 5.90 2.66 -9.58
N LEU A 90 6.16 3.99 -9.59
CA LEU A 90 5.17 5.01 -9.22
C LEU A 90 4.46 5.59 -10.43
N MET A 91 5.23 6.15 -11.37
CA MET A 91 4.68 6.75 -12.58
C MET A 91 4.35 5.68 -13.60
N SER A 92 3.40 5.97 -14.49
CA SER A 92 2.96 4.99 -15.47
C SER A 92 3.11 5.48 -16.90
N LEU A 93 3.34 6.77 -17.10
CA LEU A 93 3.47 7.37 -18.44
C LEU A 93 4.64 8.35 -18.44
N LEU A 94 5.48 8.27 -19.49
CA LEU A 94 6.51 9.25 -19.80
C LEU A 94 6.12 9.95 -21.09
N LEU A 95 5.93 11.25 -21.03
CA LEU A 95 5.67 12.12 -22.16
C LEU A 95 6.97 12.84 -22.55
N VAL A 96 7.46 12.57 -23.75
CA VAL A 96 8.69 13.16 -24.29
C VAL A 96 8.32 14.15 -25.39
N ILE A 97 8.71 15.40 -25.21
CA ILE A 97 8.46 16.51 -26.14
C ILE A 97 9.77 16.81 -26.87
N ARG A 98 9.78 16.61 -28.18
CA ARG A 98 10.90 16.91 -29.09
C ARG A 98 10.42 17.77 -30.26
N GLY A 99 10.76 19.05 -30.27
CA GLY A 99 10.29 19.99 -31.29
C GLY A 99 8.77 20.10 -31.33
N ASP A 100 8.16 19.70 -32.42
CA ASP A 100 6.70 19.73 -32.62
C ASP A 100 6.06 18.34 -32.45
N GLU A 101 6.76 17.39 -31.86
CA GLU A 101 6.30 16.02 -31.60
C GLU A 101 6.28 15.70 -30.10
N LEU A 102 5.20 15.05 -29.65
CA LEU A 102 5.06 14.47 -28.34
C LEU A 102 4.96 12.95 -28.48
N THR A 103 5.85 12.23 -27.83
CA THR A 103 5.85 10.77 -27.78
C THR A 103 5.49 10.30 -26.39
N ALA A 104 4.53 9.38 -26.27
CA ALA A 104 4.07 8.78 -25.03
C ALA A 104 4.64 7.36 -24.87
N TYR A 105 5.37 7.11 -23.78
CA TYR A 105 5.93 5.80 -23.45
C TYR A 105 5.27 5.26 -22.18
N SER A 106 4.87 3.99 -22.23
CA SER A 106 4.40 3.26 -21.04
C SER A 106 5.55 2.94 -20.11
N LEU A 107 5.49 3.43 -18.87
CA LEU A 107 6.42 3.08 -17.79
C LEU A 107 6.00 1.79 -17.06
N VAL A 108 4.93 1.14 -17.49
CA VAL A 108 4.52 -0.17 -17.01
C VAL A 108 5.24 -1.28 -17.79
N GLN A 109 5.52 -1.05 -19.07
CA GLN A 109 6.28 -1.98 -19.89
C GLN A 109 7.74 -2.07 -19.42
N ARG A 110 8.32 -3.27 -19.56
CA ARG A 110 9.71 -3.52 -19.14
C ARG A 110 10.71 -2.71 -19.97
N PRO A 111 11.85 -2.31 -19.36
CA PRO A 111 12.91 -1.63 -20.08
C PRO A 111 13.44 -2.45 -21.26
N LEU A 112 13.87 -1.79 -22.34
CA LEU A 112 14.47 -2.46 -23.48
C LEU A 112 15.84 -3.03 -23.14
N GLN A 113 16.16 -4.15 -23.75
CA GLN A 113 17.52 -4.73 -23.73
C GLN A 113 18.34 -4.13 -24.89
N HIS A 114 19.60 -3.83 -24.62
CA HIS A 114 20.50 -3.21 -25.60
C HIS A 114 20.76 -4.03 -26.88
N ASP A 115 20.38 -5.31 -26.91
CA ASP A 115 20.83 -6.26 -27.95
C ASP A 115 19.72 -6.74 -28.91
N LYS A 116 18.54 -6.08 -28.95
CA LYS A 116 17.53 -6.43 -29.95
C LYS A 116 17.55 -5.44 -31.11
N SER A 117 17.77 -5.96 -32.33
CA SER A 117 17.44 -5.29 -33.59
C SER A 117 16.08 -4.60 -33.45
N ARG A 118 16.05 -3.28 -33.67
CA ARG A 118 14.91 -2.40 -33.48
C ARG A 118 13.71 -2.83 -34.33
N GLY A 119 12.86 -3.68 -33.73
CA GLY A 119 11.46 -3.81 -34.14
C GLY A 119 10.65 -2.64 -33.57
N GLU A 120 9.32 -2.72 -33.62
CA GLU A 120 8.44 -1.75 -32.97
C GLU A 120 8.75 -1.72 -31.46
N ASP A 121 8.90 -0.50 -30.90
CA ASP A 121 9.16 -0.33 -29.47
C ASP A 121 7.87 -0.66 -28.67
N PRO A 122 7.86 -1.74 -27.87
CA PRO A 122 6.66 -2.16 -27.15
C PRO A 122 6.23 -1.18 -26.06
N ARG A 123 7.08 -0.21 -25.70
CA ARG A 123 6.78 0.84 -24.72
C ARG A 123 6.07 2.02 -25.37
N LEU A 124 6.17 2.19 -26.69
CA LEU A 124 5.61 3.31 -27.44
C LEU A 124 4.10 3.17 -27.54
N VAL A 125 3.38 4.01 -26.82
CA VAL A 125 1.92 4.02 -26.79
C VAL A 125 1.35 4.86 -27.93
N LYS A 126 1.89 6.07 -28.11
CA LYS A 126 1.33 7.05 -29.06
C LYS A 126 2.34 8.15 -29.40
N THR A 127 2.29 8.62 -30.62
CA THR A 127 2.97 9.85 -31.06
C THR A 127 1.93 10.87 -31.52
N LEU A 128 2.06 12.11 -31.10
CA LEU A 128 1.16 13.23 -31.42
C LEU A 128 1.94 14.42 -31.96
N SER A 129 1.44 15.02 -33.02
CA SER A 129 1.98 16.24 -33.63
C SER A 129 1.32 17.48 -33.03
N LEU A 130 2.11 18.51 -32.73
CA LEU A 130 1.59 19.79 -32.24
C LEU A 130 0.64 20.46 -33.23
N LEU A 131 0.88 20.25 -34.54
CA LEU A 131 0.13 20.87 -35.60
C LEU A 131 -1.11 20.07 -36.00
N ASP A 132 -1.00 18.74 -36.07
CA ASP A 132 -2.03 17.88 -36.63
C ASP A 132 -2.98 17.32 -35.56
N ASP A 133 -2.54 17.18 -34.31
CA ASP A 133 -3.28 16.48 -33.25
C ASP A 133 -3.78 17.42 -32.14
N ALA A 134 -4.10 18.67 -32.46
CA ALA A 134 -4.44 19.71 -31.48
C ALA A 134 -5.57 19.29 -30.48
N LEU A 135 -6.61 18.59 -30.98
CA LEU A 135 -7.69 18.10 -30.11
C LEU A 135 -7.23 16.99 -29.19
N ALA A 136 -6.49 16.01 -29.71
CA ALA A 136 -5.96 14.89 -28.93
C ALA A 136 -4.99 15.37 -27.84
N LEU A 137 -4.15 16.36 -28.15
CA LEU A 137 -3.25 17.00 -27.17
C LEU A 137 -4.01 17.71 -26.07
N ARG A 138 -5.05 18.47 -26.43
CA ARG A 138 -5.89 19.20 -25.45
C ARG A 138 -6.61 18.28 -24.49
N GLU A 139 -7.06 17.12 -24.97
CA GLU A 139 -7.78 16.13 -24.18
C GLU A 139 -6.87 15.13 -23.45
N LEU A 140 -5.59 15.07 -23.78
CA LEU A 140 -4.68 14.02 -23.32
C LEU A 140 -4.69 13.88 -21.79
N LEU A 141 -4.50 14.98 -21.07
CA LEU A 141 -4.42 14.92 -19.59
C LEU A 141 -5.79 14.67 -18.96
N ASP A 142 -6.86 15.21 -19.51
CA ASP A 142 -8.22 14.93 -19.04
C ASP A 142 -8.59 13.45 -19.28
N ALA A 143 -8.13 12.87 -20.39
CA ALA A 143 -8.28 11.44 -20.67
C ALA A 143 -7.49 10.57 -19.69
N THR A 144 -6.29 11.00 -19.27
CA THR A 144 -5.51 10.27 -18.26
C THR A 144 -6.16 10.38 -16.88
N GLU A 145 -6.67 11.53 -16.49
CA GLU A 145 -7.35 11.76 -15.21
C GLU A 145 -8.67 10.99 -15.10
N SER A 146 -9.46 10.97 -16.18
CA SER A 146 -10.72 10.22 -16.22
C SER A 146 -10.54 8.71 -16.34
N GLY A 147 -9.34 8.23 -16.67
CA GLY A 147 -9.06 6.82 -16.91
C GLY A 147 -9.27 6.37 -18.36
N ARG A 148 -9.85 7.21 -19.23
CA ARG A 148 -10.13 6.87 -20.64
C ARG A 148 -8.85 6.49 -21.39
N PHE A 149 -7.77 7.24 -21.21
CA PHE A 149 -6.48 6.98 -21.88
C PHE A 149 -5.96 5.55 -21.59
N TRP A 150 -6.05 5.09 -20.35
CA TRP A 150 -5.57 3.78 -19.95
C TRP A 150 -6.45 2.66 -20.51
N TYR A 151 -7.74 2.89 -20.60
CA TYR A 151 -8.69 1.93 -21.18
C TYR A 151 -8.49 1.77 -22.69
N GLU A 152 -8.30 2.88 -23.41
CA GLU A 152 -8.08 2.87 -24.86
C GLU A 152 -6.73 2.25 -25.26
N ASN A 153 -5.77 2.19 -24.32
CA ASN A 153 -4.40 1.70 -24.54
C ASN A 153 -4.01 0.57 -23.58
N ASP A 154 -4.96 -0.24 -23.13
CA ASP A 154 -4.79 -1.22 -22.04
C ASP A 154 -3.68 -2.24 -22.29
N SER A 155 -3.43 -2.64 -23.55
CA SER A 155 -2.36 -3.55 -23.94
C SER A 155 -0.96 -3.07 -23.56
N TYR A 156 -0.75 -1.75 -23.42
CA TYR A 156 0.51 -1.16 -23.00
C TYR A 156 0.67 -1.07 -21.47
N PHE A 157 -0.39 -1.33 -20.71
CA PHE A 157 -0.43 -1.12 -19.27
C PHE A 157 -0.73 -2.41 -18.49
N ASN A 158 -0.26 -3.58 -19.01
CA ASN A 158 -0.42 -4.85 -18.32
C ASN A 158 0.32 -4.84 -16.96
N PRO A 159 -0.41 -5.04 -15.83
CA PRO A 159 0.17 -5.03 -14.48
C PRO A 159 1.29 -6.07 -14.27
N ASP A 160 1.29 -7.19 -15.01
CA ASP A 160 2.30 -8.25 -14.88
C ASP A 160 3.70 -7.79 -15.30
N ASN A 161 3.78 -6.72 -16.08
CA ASN A 161 5.05 -6.14 -16.50
C ASN A 161 5.61 -5.10 -15.51
N ARG A 162 4.87 -4.76 -14.47
CA ARG A 162 5.34 -3.83 -13.43
C ARG A 162 6.48 -4.44 -12.63
N VAL A 163 7.36 -3.58 -12.14
CA VAL A 163 8.52 -3.99 -11.34
C VAL A 163 8.13 -4.77 -10.09
N ASP A 164 7.02 -4.41 -9.42
CA ASP A 164 6.53 -5.09 -8.23
C ASP A 164 6.06 -6.53 -8.53
N SER A 165 5.37 -6.74 -9.66
CA SER A 165 4.95 -8.08 -10.10
C SER A 165 6.16 -8.94 -10.49
N VAL A 166 7.06 -8.40 -11.29
CA VAL A 166 8.28 -9.10 -11.73
C VAL A 166 9.18 -9.48 -10.55
N LEU A 167 9.35 -8.55 -9.58
CA LEU A 167 10.14 -8.82 -8.37
C LEU A 167 9.51 -9.90 -7.51
N LEU A 168 8.19 -9.87 -7.33
CA LEU A 168 7.45 -10.89 -6.58
C LEU A 168 7.60 -12.28 -7.20
N ASP A 169 7.42 -12.40 -8.52
CA ASP A 169 7.53 -13.68 -9.21
C ASP A 169 8.93 -14.29 -9.04
N ASN A 170 9.97 -13.49 -9.19
CA ASN A 170 11.34 -13.95 -8.98
C ASN A 170 11.63 -14.31 -7.52
N LEU A 171 11.06 -13.56 -6.57
CA LEU A 171 11.18 -13.85 -5.15
C LEU A 171 10.53 -15.19 -4.78
N LEU A 172 9.34 -15.47 -5.34
CA LEU A 172 8.62 -16.73 -5.15
C LEU A 172 9.38 -17.92 -5.76
N VAL A 173 9.99 -17.76 -6.93
CA VAL A 173 10.81 -18.81 -7.55
C VAL A 173 12.03 -19.09 -6.69
N ALA A 174 12.77 -18.06 -6.26
CA ALA A 174 13.94 -18.22 -5.40
C ALA A 174 13.56 -18.89 -4.06
N PHE A 175 12.45 -18.47 -3.47
CA PHE A 175 11.96 -19.06 -2.22
C PHE A 175 11.64 -20.55 -2.36
N ARG A 176 10.92 -20.94 -3.41
CA ARG A 176 10.60 -22.37 -3.65
C ARG A 176 11.86 -23.22 -3.82
N SER A 177 12.91 -22.68 -4.43
CA SER A 177 14.19 -23.35 -4.60
C SER A 177 14.99 -23.49 -3.28
N LEU A 178 14.78 -22.60 -2.31
CA LEU A 178 15.50 -22.60 -1.03
C LEU A 178 14.79 -23.33 0.09
N LYS A 179 13.46 -23.28 0.07
CA LYS A 179 12.61 -23.66 1.22
C LYS A 179 12.69 -25.15 1.59
N ASP A 180 12.86 -26.04 0.61
CA ASP A 180 12.86 -27.49 0.85
C ASP A 180 14.09 -27.94 1.66
N GLU A 181 15.21 -27.23 1.53
CA GLU A 181 16.44 -27.53 2.28
C GLU A 181 16.61 -26.69 3.54
N LEU A 182 16.28 -25.39 3.49
CA LEU A 182 16.49 -24.46 4.59
C LEU A 182 15.30 -24.38 5.55
N GLY A 183 14.12 -24.77 5.11
CA GLY A 183 12.86 -24.49 5.80
C GLY A 183 12.32 -23.09 5.50
N THR A 184 11.02 -22.89 5.78
CA THR A 184 10.29 -21.65 5.43
C THR A 184 10.92 -20.40 6.02
N ASP A 185 11.12 -20.37 7.34
CA ASP A 185 11.59 -19.17 8.05
C ASP A 185 13.03 -18.77 7.66
N ALA A 186 13.93 -19.76 7.51
CA ALA A 186 15.31 -19.52 7.12
C ALA A 186 15.43 -19.04 5.67
N ALA A 187 14.64 -19.61 4.74
CA ALA A 187 14.61 -19.18 3.35
C ALA A 187 14.07 -17.74 3.21
N GLN A 188 12.99 -17.40 3.93
CA GLN A 188 12.46 -16.05 3.99
C GLN A 188 13.48 -15.05 4.56
N ALA A 189 14.13 -15.42 5.67
CA ALA A 189 15.18 -14.61 6.28
C ALA A 189 16.31 -14.32 5.30
N LEU A 190 16.83 -15.37 4.65
CA LEU A 190 17.96 -15.26 3.72
C LEU A 190 17.64 -14.36 2.52
N LEU A 191 16.46 -14.52 1.92
CA LEU A 191 16.05 -13.68 0.80
C LEU A 191 15.90 -12.20 1.21
N MET A 192 15.28 -11.94 2.36
CA MET A 192 15.12 -10.59 2.88
C MET A 192 16.46 -9.93 3.19
N GLN A 193 17.37 -10.67 3.83
CA GLN A 193 18.73 -10.22 4.12
C GLN A 193 19.50 -9.92 2.84
N THR A 194 19.40 -10.78 1.82
CA THR A 194 20.05 -10.57 0.52
C THR A 194 19.52 -9.32 -0.18
N MET A 195 18.20 -9.09 -0.18
CA MET A 195 17.63 -7.87 -0.75
C MET A 195 18.09 -6.62 -0.01
N PHE A 196 18.25 -6.68 1.31
CA PHE A 196 18.74 -5.53 2.07
C PHE A 196 20.19 -5.22 1.72
N VAL A 197 21.06 -6.24 1.61
CA VAL A 197 22.44 -6.04 1.18
C VAL A 197 22.50 -5.46 -0.24
N ALA A 198 21.66 -5.97 -1.15
CA ALA A 198 21.56 -5.42 -2.51
C ALA A 198 21.08 -3.95 -2.50
N TYR A 199 20.11 -3.62 -1.65
CA TYR A 199 19.66 -2.24 -1.45
C TYR A 199 20.80 -1.33 -0.94
N LEU A 200 21.57 -1.79 0.06
CA LEU A 200 22.69 -1.03 0.60
C LEU A 200 23.80 -0.81 -0.46
N GLU A 201 24.07 -1.84 -1.27
CA GLU A 201 25.04 -1.80 -2.37
C GLU A 201 24.60 -0.82 -3.46
N ASP A 202 23.40 -0.98 -4.02
CA ASP A 202 22.90 -0.15 -5.12
C ASP A 202 22.80 1.32 -4.74
N ARG A 203 22.51 1.64 -3.46
CA ARG A 203 22.54 2.99 -2.92
C ARG A 203 23.92 3.48 -2.48
N GLN A 204 24.96 2.67 -2.68
CA GLN A 204 26.33 2.98 -2.29
C GLN A 204 26.49 3.29 -0.78
N ILE A 205 25.60 2.77 0.06
CA ILE A 205 25.71 2.83 1.52
C ILE A 205 26.83 1.91 1.99
N ILE A 206 26.94 0.73 1.38
CA ILE A 206 28.10 -0.15 1.45
C ILE A 206 28.72 -0.22 0.05
N GLY A 207 30.04 -0.15 -0.01
CA GLY A 207 30.76 -0.15 -1.28
C GLY A 207 31.75 -1.30 -1.39
N GLU A 208 32.53 -1.30 -2.47
CA GLU A 208 33.55 -2.28 -2.79
C GLU A 208 34.46 -2.63 -1.61
N ALA A 209 34.85 -1.65 -0.79
CA ALA A 209 35.72 -1.87 0.36
C ALA A 209 35.17 -2.89 1.37
N VAL A 210 33.85 -2.88 1.61
CA VAL A 210 33.19 -3.82 2.52
C VAL A 210 33.23 -5.25 1.97
N PHE A 211 32.92 -5.41 0.69
CA PHE A 211 32.97 -6.73 0.04
C PHE A 211 34.40 -7.27 -0.05
N ARG A 212 35.38 -6.41 -0.33
CA ARG A 212 36.80 -6.79 -0.32
C ARG A 212 37.27 -7.21 1.06
N GLU A 213 36.88 -6.50 2.11
CA GLU A 213 37.20 -6.85 3.48
C GLU A 213 36.62 -8.22 3.84
N ALA A 214 35.31 -8.44 3.57
CA ALA A 214 34.63 -9.70 3.85
C ALA A 214 35.21 -10.90 3.05
N SER A 215 35.76 -10.67 1.87
CA SER A 215 36.26 -11.69 0.96
C SER A 215 37.78 -11.80 0.89
N GLN A 216 38.53 -11.13 1.78
CA GLN A 216 40.01 -11.07 1.71
C GLN A 216 40.50 -10.58 0.35
N ASN A 217 39.96 -9.48 -0.17
CA ASN A 217 40.24 -8.84 -1.44
C ASN A 217 39.87 -9.63 -2.71
N ARG A 218 39.04 -10.67 -2.62
CA ARG A 218 38.67 -11.50 -3.77
C ARG A 218 37.51 -10.92 -4.59
N PHE A 219 36.51 -10.29 -3.92
CA PHE A 219 35.26 -9.84 -4.53
C PHE A 219 35.00 -8.35 -4.29
N ALA A 220 34.42 -7.69 -5.27
CA ALA A 220 34.11 -6.25 -5.22
C ALA A 220 32.61 -5.95 -5.06
N THR A 221 31.76 -6.90 -5.40
CA THR A 221 30.29 -6.74 -5.39
C THR A 221 29.60 -7.92 -4.71
N LEU A 222 28.35 -7.72 -4.31
CA LEU A 222 27.50 -8.79 -3.81
C LEU A 222 27.35 -9.91 -4.85
N LEU A 223 27.16 -9.55 -6.12
CA LEU A 223 26.97 -10.53 -7.18
C LEU A 223 28.23 -11.40 -7.39
N ASP A 224 29.42 -10.81 -7.36
CA ASP A 224 30.68 -11.55 -7.44
C ASP A 224 30.81 -12.54 -6.27
N LEU A 225 30.46 -12.09 -5.06
CA LEU A 225 30.53 -12.90 -3.86
C LEU A 225 29.56 -14.09 -3.92
N LEU A 226 28.30 -13.85 -4.33
CA LEU A 226 27.31 -14.91 -4.49
C LEU A 226 27.67 -15.88 -5.63
N GLY A 227 28.16 -15.35 -6.76
CA GLY A 227 28.55 -16.14 -7.94
C GLY A 227 29.73 -17.06 -7.70
N ALA A 228 30.59 -16.75 -6.73
CA ALA A 228 31.75 -17.59 -6.38
C ALA A 228 31.35 -18.90 -5.66
N GLY A 229 30.11 -19.00 -5.13
CA GLY A 229 29.62 -20.21 -4.52
C GLY A 229 30.29 -20.62 -3.19
N ASN A 230 31.03 -19.69 -2.54
CA ASN A 230 31.65 -19.95 -1.23
C ASN A 230 30.86 -19.23 -0.12
N PRO A 231 30.24 -19.94 0.85
CA PRO A 231 29.47 -19.31 1.93
C PRO A 231 30.29 -18.48 2.92
N GLU A 232 31.58 -18.80 3.13
CA GLU A 232 32.42 -18.15 4.14
C GLU A 232 32.49 -16.60 4.01
N PRO A 233 32.79 -16.02 2.84
CA PRO A 233 32.79 -14.56 2.70
C PRO A 233 31.41 -13.92 2.95
N PHE A 234 30.33 -14.62 2.67
CA PHE A 234 28.99 -14.16 2.95
C PHE A 234 28.69 -14.12 4.46
N GLU A 235 29.14 -15.12 5.20
CA GLU A 235 29.03 -15.14 6.67
C GLU A 235 29.88 -14.03 7.33
N VAL A 236 31.09 -13.78 6.80
CA VAL A 236 31.95 -12.69 7.28
C VAL A 236 31.29 -11.32 7.00
N LEU A 237 30.66 -11.14 5.83
CA LEU A 237 29.89 -9.93 5.52
C LEU A 237 28.77 -9.68 6.53
N PHE A 238 28.07 -10.72 6.97
CA PHE A 238 27.02 -10.60 7.99
C PHE A 238 27.55 -10.16 9.35
N THR A 239 28.72 -10.68 9.74
CA THR A 239 29.39 -10.26 10.98
C THR A 239 29.72 -8.75 10.93
N TRP A 240 30.19 -8.26 9.79
CA TRP A 240 30.47 -6.84 9.58
C TRP A 240 29.17 -6.02 9.63
N LEU A 241 28.13 -6.44 8.90
CA LEU A 241 26.83 -5.76 8.87
C LEU A 241 26.19 -5.68 10.25
N HIS A 242 26.29 -6.74 11.05
CA HIS A 242 25.80 -6.75 12.43
C HIS A 242 26.50 -5.69 13.29
N GLY A 243 27.82 -5.57 13.17
CA GLY A 243 28.58 -4.54 13.88
C GLY A 243 28.25 -3.10 13.45
N ALA A 244 28.11 -2.89 12.15
CA ALA A 244 27.86 -1.58 11.57
C ALA A 244 26.44 -1.06 11.82
N PHE A 245 25.42 -1.91 11.66
CA PHE A 245 24.01 -1.51 11.66
C PHE A 245 23.29 -1.78 12.98
N ASN A 246 23.88 -2.53 13.91
CA ASN A 246 23.30 -2.85 15.24
C ASN A 246 21.86 -3.42 15.15
N GLY A 247 21.55 -4.15 14.11
CA GLY A 247 20.20 -4.68 13.91
C GLY A 247 20.14 -6.16 14.18
N ASN A 248 19.03 -6.64 14.74
CA ASN A 248 18.73 -8.07 14.83
C ASN A 248 18.64 -8.73 13.44
N LEU A 249 18.57 -7.92 12.37
CA LEU A 249 18.50 -8.34 10.97
C LEU A 249 19.72 -9.11 10.47
N PHE A 250 20.92 -8.84 10.98
CA PHE A 250 22.19 -9.36 10.44
C PHE A 250 22.95 -10.27 11.40
N LYS A 251 22.28 -10.86 12.36
CA LYS A 251 22.97 -11.69 13.36
C LYS A 251 23.71 -12.87 12.74
N ALA A 252 23.06 -13.53 11.79
CA ALA A 252 23.67 -14.55 10.94
C ALA A 252 22.85 -14.72 9.67
N PRO A 253 23.40 -15.26 8.57
CA PRO A 253 22.61 -15.69 7.43
C PRO A 253 21.51 -16.65 7.89
N CYS A 254 20.33 -16.54 7.30
CA CYS A 254 19.15 -17.35 7.62
C CYS A 254 18.54 -17.13 9.02
N ALA A 255 19.06 -16.20 9.82
CA ALA A 255 18.53 -15.94 11.17
C ALA A 255 18.42 -14.44 11.46
N PHE A 256 17.24 -14.02 11.97
CA PHE A 256 17.03 -12.66 12.46
C PHE A 256 17.28 -12.54 13.95
N GLU A 257 17.09 -13.62 14.71
CA GLU A 257 17.25 -13.67 16.17
C GLU A 257 17.91 -14.94 16.66
N THR A 258 18.36 -14.91 17.89
CA THR A 258 18.74 -16.10 18.63
C THR A 258 17.50 -16.90 19.03
N GLY A 259 17.10 -17.83 18.18
CA GLY A 259 16.45 -19.03 18.68
C GLY A 259 17.50 -20.00 19.24
N ASP A 260 17.09 -20.91 20.09
CA ASP A 260 17.96 -21.98 20.62
C ASP A 260 18.46 -22.94 19.52
N THR A 261 17.93 -22.84 18.32
CA THR A 261 18.29 -23.66 17.16
C THR A 261 19.32 -22.91 16.29
N PRO A 262 20.50 -23.49 16.05
CA PRO A 262 21.48 -22.86 15.17
C PRO A 262 20.92 -22.72 13.75
N PRO A 263 21.22 -21.61 13.03
CA PRO A 263 20.78 -21.43 11.67
C PRO A 263 21.32 -22.54 10.75
N PRO A 264 20.59 -22.93 9.70
CA PRO A 264 21.07 -23.91 8.74
C PRO A 264 22.32 -23.40 8.05
N LYS A 265 23.28 -24.32 7.79
CA LYS A 265 24.50 -23.99 7.06
C LYS A 265 24.18 -23.71 5.59
N LEU A 266 24.73 -22.62 5.07
CA LEU A 266 24.63 -22.30 3.65
C LEU A 266 25.48 -23.28 2.83
N LYS A 267 24.99 -23.56 1.62
CA LYS A 267 25.67 -24.37 0.61
C LYS A 267 25.89 -23.54 -0.66
N PRO A 268 26.83 -23.98 -1.54
CA PRO A 268 27.03 -23.30 -2.83
C PRO A 268 25.75 -23.12 -3.66
N GLU A 269 24.87 -24.12 -3.65
CA GLU A 269 23.60 -24.12 -4.39
C GLU A 269 22.66 -23.00 -3.92
N HIS A 270 22.63 -22.70 -2.63
CA HIS A 270 21.84 -21.62 -2.07
C HIS A 270 22.34 -20.26 -2.58
N LEU A 271 23.68 -20.06 -2.64
CA LEU A 271 24.26 -18.84 -3.17
C LEU A 271 24.00 -18.68 -4.66
N ALA A 272 23.98 -19.76 -5.43
CA ALA A 272 23.64 -19.73 -6.86
C ALA A 272 22.19 -19.25 -7.09
N VAL A 273 21.25 -19.68 -6.23
CA VAL A 273 19.87 -19.17 -6.27
C VAL A 273 19.81 -17.67 -5.97
N LEU A 274 20.55 -17.21 -4.94
CA LEU A 274 20.61 -15.79 -4.60
C LEU A 274 21.29 -14.95 -5.70
N ALA A 275 22.34 -15.47 -6.34
CA ALA A 275 22.99 -14.82 -7.48
C ALA A 275 22.03 -14.66 -8.66
N SER A 276 21.28 -15.72 -8.98
CA SER A 276 20.27 -15.68 -10.03
C SER A 276 19.16 -14.66 -9.71
N PHE A 277 18.68 -14.62 -8.47
CA PHE A 277 17.71 -13.65 -8.01
C PHE A 277 18.26 -12.21 -8.13
N ARG A 278 19.47 -11.95 -7.66
CA ARG A 278 20.12 -10.63 -7.73
C ARG A 278 20.34 -10.17 -9.17
N HIS A 279 20.64 -11.11 -10.08
CA HIS A 279 20.85 -10.82 -11.51
C HIS A 279 19.54 -10.48 -12.24
N GLY A 280 18.38 -10.80 -11.65
CA GLY A 280 17.06 -10.47 -12.20
C GLY A 280 16.67 -11.33 -13.39
N HIS A 281 16.96 -12.61 -13.37
CA HIS A 281 16.46 -13.55 -14.38
C HIS A 281 14.94 -13.57 -14.38
N GLU A 282 14.34 -13.39 -15.54
CA GLU A 282 12.90 -13.21 -15.71
C GLU A 282 12.08 -14.43 -15.31
N THR A 283 12.68 -15.60 -15.47
CA THR A 283 12.17 -16.86 -14.92
C THR A 283 13.38 -17.73 -14.59
N MET A 284 13.59 -18.04 -13.33
CA MET A 284 14.62 -18.99 -12.90
C MET A 284 14.40 -20.40 -13.48
N GLY A 285 13.33 -20.63 -14.25
CA GLY A 285 13.02 -21.86 -14.95
C GLY A 285 13.29 -21.86 -16.45
N THR A 286 13.57 -20.70 -17.06
CA THR A 286 13.96 -20.64 -18.48
C THR A 286 15.38 -20.11 -18.58
N HIS A 287 16.27 -20.85 -19.17
CA HIS A 287 17.69 -20.49 -19.36
C HIS A 287 17.95 -19.30 -20.32
N GLN A 288 16.98 -18.39 -20.47
CA GLN A 288 17.17 -17.17 -21.24
C GLN A 288 17.78 -16.08 -20.37
N LEU A 289 19.07 -15.82 -20.57
CA LEU A 289 19.80 -14.70 -20.01
C LEU A 289 19.15 -13.38 -20.42
N ARG A 290 18.62 -12.60 -19.47
CA ARG A 290 18.19 -11.23 -19.70
C ARG A 290 19.06 -10.28 -18.88
N PHE A 291 19.60 -9.25 -19.54
CA PHE A 291 20.69 -8.41 -19.03
C PHE A 291 20.27 -7.20 -18.20
N TRP A 292 19.12 -7.18 -17.57
CA TRP A 292 18.79 -6.08 -16.68
C TRP A 292 18.31 -6.63 -15.33
N GLY A 293 19.01 -6.23 -14.29
CA GLY A 293 18.67 -6.55 -12.92
C GLY A 293 17.79 -5.49 -12.31
N TYR A 294 17.26 -5.81 -11.14
CA TYR A 294 16.62 -4.82 -10.29
C TYR A 294 17.64 -3.78 -9.86
N ASP A 295 17.24 -2.51 -9.89
CA ASP A 295 18.04 -1.43 -9.36
C ASP A 295 17.34 -0.89 -8.10
N PHE A 296 17.72 -1.47 -6.95
CA PHE A 296 17.12 -1.12 -5.66
C PHE A 296 17.40 0.34 -5.27
N LYS A 297 18.33 1.01 -5.94
CA LYS A 297 18.55 2.44 -5.76
C LYS A 297 17.29 3.25 -6.06
N TYR A 298 16.51 2.82 -7.02
CA TYR A 298 15.34 3.55 -7.50
C TYR A 298 14.01 2.99 -6.96
N MET A 299 14.01 1.77 -6.43
CA MET A 299 12.81 1.17 -5.84
C MET A 299 12.43 1.88 -4.55
N SER A 300 11.15 2.27 -4.43
CA SER A 300 10.65 2.80 -3.17
C SER A 300 10.49 1.70 -2.12
N ILE A 301 10.71 2.03 -0.86
CA ILE A 301 10.52 1.07 0.23
C ILE A 301 9.07 0.59 0.33
N GLY A 302 8.10 1.44 0.01
CA GLY A 302 6.69 1.03 -0.03
C GLY A 302 6.44 -0.10 -1.02
N LEU A 303 7.13 -0.09 -2.16
CA LEU A 303 7.07 -1.16 -3.15
C LEU A 303 7.72 -2.44 -2.61
N ILE A 304 8.91 -2.35 -2.00
CA ILE A 304 9.61 -3.50 -1.42
C ILE A 304 8.76 -4.13 -0.30
N SER A 305 8.20 -3.32 0.60
CA SER A 305 7.30 -3.76 1.66
C SER A 305 6.06 -4.48 1.09
N ALA A 306 5.46 -3.91 0.06
CA ALA A 306 4.29 -4.48 -0.61
C ALA A 306 4.59 -5.85 -1.27
N VAL A 307 5.74 -5.98 -1.90
CA VAL A 307 6.18 -7.25 -2.49
C VAL A 307 6.37 -8.32 -1.40
N TYR A 308 6.97 -7.96 -0.27
CA TYR A 308 7.14 -8.90 0.84
C TYR A 308 5.83 -9.33 1.48
N ASP A 309 4.87 -8.42 1.63
CA ASP A 309 3.55 -8.76 2.14
C ASP A 309 2.84 -9.78 1.24
N ARG A 310 2.87 -9.56 -0.07
CA ARG A 310 2.31 -10.51 -1.03
C ARG A 310 3.02 -11.86 -0.98
N PHE A 311 4.34 -11.83 -0.85
CA PHE A 311 5.16 -13.02 -0.68
C PHE A 311 4.78 -13.85 0.57
N LEU A 312 4.65 -13.21 1.73
CA LEU A 312 4.23 -13.87 2.97
C LEU A 312 2.82 -14.44 2.86
N LYS A 313 1.91 -13.75 2.16
CA LYS A 313 0.54 -14.18 1.96
C LYS A 313 0.44 -15.46 1.10
N GLU A 314 1.10 -15.51 -0.04
CA GLU A 314 1.05 -16.67 -0.95
C GLU A 314 1.53 -17.96 -0.26
N GLU A 315 2.41 -17.84 0.72
CA GLU A 315 2.82 -18.96 1.57
C GLU A 315 1.81 -19.30 2.67
N ALA A 316 1.11 -18.30 3.22
CA ALA A 316 0.10 -18.52 4.26
C ALA A 316 -1.21 -19.09 3.70
N GLU A 317 -1.64 -18.71 2.51
CA GLU A 317 -2.88 -19.20 1.87
C GLU A 317 -2.86 -20.71 1.60
N LYS A 318 -1.68 -21.31 1.51
CA LYS A 318 -1.53 -22.78 1.46
C LYS A 318 -1.76 -23.44 2.81
N LYS A 319 -1.79 -22.70 3.93
CA LYS A 319 -1.84 -23.24 5.30
C LYS A 319 -3.06 -22.85 6.12
N SER A 320 -3.76 -21.73 5.82
CA SER A 320 -4.88 -21.30 6.66
C SER A 320 -5.91 -20.39 5.95
N SER A 321 -7.17 -20.56 6.39
CA SER A 321 -8.34 -19.74 6.06
C SER A 321 -8.39 -18.40 6.84
N ASP A 322 -7.31 -17.87 7.35
CA ASP A 322 -7.27 -16.90 8.45
C ASP A 322 -7.49 -15.43 8.07
N GLY A 323 -8.24 -15.11 7.04
CA GLY A 323 -8.85 -13.77 6.88
C GLY A 323 -7.93 -12.53 6.96
N ALA A 324 -6.61 -12.70 6.97
CA ALA A 324 -5.66 -11.60 6.88
C ALA A 324 -5.53 -11.15 5.42
N PHE A 325 -5.93 -9.91 5.15
CA PHE A 325 -5.84 -9.32 3.82
C PHE A 325 -4.68 -8.33 3.77
N TYR A 326 -3.78 -8.53 2.81
CA TYR A 326 -2.77 -7.55 2.47
C TYR A 326 -3.40 -6.21 2.09
N THR A 327 -2.85 -5.13 2.63
CA THR A 327 -3.28 -3.77 2.30
C THR A 327 -2.44 -3.22 1.14
N PRO A 328 -3.00 -3.03 -0.06
CA PRO A 328 -2.25 -2.43 -1.16
C PRO A 328 -1.76 -1.03 -0.82
N MET A 329 -0.59 -0.66 -1.35
CA MET A 329 0.05 0.63 -1.06
C MET A 329 -0.88 1.83 -1.34
N PHE A 330 -1.62 1.82 -2.45
CA PHE A 330 -2.55 2.90 -2.79
C PHE A 330 -3.66 3.08 -1.75
N LEU A 331 -4.11 1.97 -1.14
CA LEU A 331 -5.13 2.00 -0.11
C LEU A 331 -4.55 2.50 1.22
N ALA A 332 -3.33 2.08 1.56
CA ALA A 332 -2.61 2.60 2.71
C ALA A 332 -2.35 4.12 2.58
N ASP A 333 -1.96 4.59 1.40
CA ASP A 333 -1.80 6.02 1.10
C ASP A 333 -3.10 6.81 1.30
N MET A 334 -4.20 6.27 0.79
CA MET A 334 -5.51 6.89 0.98
C MET A 334 -5.85 7.01 2.48
N VAL A 335 -5.68 5.93 3.25
CA VAL A 335 -5.97 5.93 4.69
C VAL A 335 -5.11 6.94 5.44
N VAL A 336 -3.80 6.94 5.18
CA VAL A 336 -2.85 7.89 5.80
C VAL A 336 -3.18 9.32 5.43
N ASN A 337 -3.54 9.61 4.17
CA ASN A 337 -3.94 10.95 3.74
C ASN A 337 -5.22 11.41 4.45
N GLN A 338 -6.25 10.54 4.55
CA GLN A 338 -7.49 10.87 5.23
C GLN A 338 -7.29 11.09 6.74
N LEU A 339 -6.44 10.30 7.38
CA LEU A 339 -6.04 10.50 8.77
C LEU A 339 -5.27 11.82 8.94
N TRP A 340 -4.32 12.10 8.05
CA TRP A 340 -3.44 13.27 8.12
C TRP A 340 -4.20 14.59 8.15
N ASP A 341 -5.31 14.68 7.43
CA ASP A 341 -6.17 15.86 7.36
C ASP A 341 -6.88 16.17 8.71
N GLU A 342 -7.03 15.15 9.56
CA GLU A 342 -7.71 15.27 10.86
C GLU A 342 -6.72 15.45 12.04
N LEU A 343 -5.41 15.23 11.82
CA LEU A 343 -4.40 15.37 12.87
C LEU A 343 -4.13 16.82 13.20
N THR A 344 -3.98 17.10 14.49
CA THR A 344 -3.48 18.40 14.98
C THR A 344 -1.98 18.54 14.72
N ASP A 345 -1.48 19.78 14.72
CA ASP A 345 -0.04 20.04 14.54
C ASP A 345 0.80 19.40 15.65
N GLU A 346 0.27 19.35 16.89
CA GLU A 346 0.92 18.66 18.01
C GLU A 346 1.03 17.16 17.78
N GLN A 347 -0.03 16.51 17.30
CA GLN A 347 -0.01 15.10 16.96
C GLN A 347 0.98 14.80 15.83
N LYS A 348 1.05 15.65 14.80
CA LYS A 348 2.07 15.54 13.73
C LYS A 348 3.48 15.70 14.25
N ALA A 349 3.71 16.66 15.17
CA ALA A 349 5.03 16.94 15.70
C ALA A 349 5.50 15.90 16.72
N ASN A 350 4.65 15.48 17.66
CA ASN A 350 5.03 14.73 18.86
C ASN A 350 4.18 13.49 19.14
N GLY A 351 3.16 13.21 18.31
CA GLY A 351 2.23 12.09 18.51
C GLY A 351 2.91 10.73 18.48
N VAL A 352 2.36 9.79 19.24
CA VAL A 352 2.72 8.36 19.26
C VAL A 352 1.67 7.57 18.50
N TYR A 353 2.11 6.74 17.57
CA TYR A 353 1.27 6.03 16.62
C TYR A 353 1.37 4.51 16.83
N CYS A 354 0.29 3.78 16.58
CA CYS A 354 0.27 2.33 16.68
C CYS A 354 -0.51 1.68 15.54
N ASP A 355 0.04 0.60 15.01
CA ASP A 355 -0.67 -0.35 14.16
C ASP A 355 -0.74 -1.71 14.89
N PRO A 356 -1.90 -2.08 15.47
CA PRO A 356 -2.01 -3.25 16.33
C PRO A 356 -2.08 -4.60 15.57
N ALA A 357 -2.10 -4.58 14.25
CA ALA A 357 -2.03 -5.74 13.36
C ALA A 357 -1.20 -5.36 12.13
N CYS A 358 0.06 -4.99 12.39
CA CYS A 358 0.87 -4.21 11.45
C CYS A 358 1.30 -4.98 10.20
N GLY A 359 1.22 -6.30 10.19
CA GLY A 359 1.72 -7.08 9.06
C GLY A 359 3.17 -6.71 8.74
N SER A 360 3.46 -6.42 7.48
CA SER A 360 4.76 -5.94 7.00
C SER A 360 5.03 -4.45 7.28
N GLY A 361 4.13 -3.75 7.97
CA GLY A 361 4.32 -2.37 8.41
C GLY A 361 4.00 -1.30 7.37
N ILE A 362 3.19 -1.58 6.35
CA ILE A 362 2.91 -0.63 5.27
C ILE A 362 2.36 0.71 5.81
N PHE A 363 1.44 0.71 6.78
CA PHE A 363 0.93 1.94 7.39
C PHE A 363 2.03 2.68 8.17
N LEU A 364 2.88 1.96 8.90
CA LEU A 364 3.97 2.54 9.69
C LEU A 364 5.02 3.20 8.78
N VAL A 365 5.37 2.55 7.67
CA VAL A 365 6.29 3.11 6.66
C VAL A 365 5.71 4.38 6.04
N ARG A 366 4.43 4.36 5.62
CA ARG A 366 3.78 5.53 5.01
C ARG A 366 3.63 6.69 6.01
N LEU A 367 3.31 6.38 7.28
CA LEU A 367 3.31 7.39 8.36
C LEU A 367 4.71 7.96 8.60
N PHE A 368 5.75 7.11 8.67
CA PHE A 368 7.12 7.56 8.83
C PHE A 368 7.52 8.56 7.76
N GLN A 369 7.33 8.22 6.49
CA GLN A 369 7.65 9.10 5.36
C GLN A 369 6.88 10.43 5.45
N ARG A 370 5.59 10.38 5.81
CA ARG A 370 4.76 11.57 5.95
C ARG A 370 5.21 12.46 7.11
N LEU A 371 5.57 11.87 8.24
CA LEU A 371 6.07 12.58 9.43
C LEU A 371 7.42 13.24 9.16
N VAL A 372 8.34 12.55 8.47
CA VAL A 372 9.63 13.11 8.07
C VAL A 372 9.46 14.28 7.11
N ALA A 373 8.62 14.13 6.09
CA ALA A 373 8.33 15.22 5.14
C ALA A 373 7.74 16.44 5.85
N HIS A 374 6.82 16.23 6.80
CA HIS A 374 6.26 17.30 7.62
C HIS A 374 7.32 17.96 8.50
N HIS A 375 8.15 17.18 9.17
CA HIS A 375 9.25 17.70 10.01
C HIS A 375 10.20 18.55 9.19
N CYS A 376 10.64 18.10 8.02
CA CYS A 376 11.49 18.86 7.11
C CYS A 376 10.83 20.17 6.67
N HIS A 377 9.53 20.11 6.33
CA HIS A 377 8.76 21.29 5.95
C HIS A 377 8.69 22.35 7.07
N VAL A 378 8.34 21.93 8.28
CA VAL A 378 8.27 22.83 9.47
C VAL A 378 9.64 23.43 9.81
N LYS A 379 10.68 22.61 9.74
CA LYS A 379 12.06 23.04 10.02
C LYS A 379 12.72 23.78 8.86
N LYS A 380 12.07 23.87 7.69
CA LYS A 380 12.60 24.46 6.44
C LYS A 380 13.96 23.86 6.04
N ARG A 381 14.05 22.52 6.12
CA ARG A 381 15.24 21.73 5.76
C ARG A 381 14.94 20.81 4.60
N SER A 382 15.94 20.52 3.78
CA SER A 382 15.85 19.52 2.71
C SER A 382 15.83 18.09 3.25
N HIS A 383 16.56 17.85 4.35
CA HIS A 383 16.68 16.54 4.98
C HIS A 383 16.52 16.63 6.51
N ALA A 384 15.97 15.61 7.12
CA ALA A 384 15.98 15.44 8.57
C ALA A 384 17.37 14.98 9.05
N THR A 385 17.76 15.33 10.26
CA THR A 385 18.98 14.78 10.86
C THR A 385 18.76 13.33 11.25
N TRP A 386 19.85 12.56 11.39
CA TRP A 386 19.76 11.18 11.86
C TRP A 386 19.05 11.03 13.20
N THR A 387 19.27 11.99 14.12
CA THR A 387 18.61 12.05 15.42
C THR A 387 17.11 12.27 15.27
N ASP A 388 16.69 13.19 14.37
CA ASP A 388 15.27 13.43 14.08
C ASP A 388 14.61 12.17 13.53
N LEU A 389 15.25 11.49 12.58
CA LEU A 389 14.76 10.25 11.97
C LEU A 389 14.55 9.16 13.02
N LYS A 390 15.53 8.92 13.90
CA LYS A 390 15.40 7.96 15.01
C LYS A 390 14.27 8.33 15.97
N THR A 391 14.14 9.60 16.31
CA THR A 391 13.08 10.09 17.18
C THR A 391 11.71 9.86 16.57
N ILE A 392 11.55 10.10 15.26
CA ILE A 392 10.29 9.85 14.55
C ILE A 392 10.00 8.36 14.49
N ALA A 393 10.99 7.51 14.18
CA ALA A 393 10.82 6.07 14.09
C ALA A 393 10.40 5.46 15.44
N ASN A 394 10.98 5.90 16.55
CA ASN A 394 10.66 5.40 17.89
C ASN A 394 9.25 5.79 18.38
N ARG A 395 8.54 6.68 17.68
CA ARG A 395 7.14 7.00 17.96
C ARG A 395 6.15 6.08 17.24
N LEU A 396 6.65 5.19 16.37
CA LEU A 396 5.85 4.24 15.60
C LEU A 396 5.90 2.88 16.29
N HIS A 397 4.75 2.44 16.78
CA HIS A 397 4.56 1.16 17.42
C HIS A 397 3.78 0.23 16.51
N GLY A 398 4.06 -1.06 16.60
CA GLY A 398 3.32 -2.08 15.87
C GLY A 398 3.37 -3.42 16.58
N GLY A 399 2.37 -4.24 16.36
CA GLY A 399 2.35 -5.61 16.83
C GLY A 399 1.64 -6.51 15.84
N ASP A 400 2.06 -7.76 15.78
CA ASP A 400 1.38 -8.78 14.99
C ASP A 400 1.63 -10.17 15.61
N ILE A 401 0.64 -11.04 15.53
CA ILE A 401 0.77 -12.44 15.96
C ILE A 401 1.76 -13.22 15.09
N ASN A 402 1.96 -12.77 13.85
CA ASN A 402 2.95 -13.31 12.93
C ASN A 402 4.30 -12.60 13.12
N SER A 403 5.22 -13.25 13.84
CA SER A 403 6.55 -12.69 14.06
C SER A 403 7.34 -12.42 12.77
N SER A 404 7.13 -13.22 11.72
CA SER A 404 7.80 -13.01 10.43
C SER A 404 7.32 -11.71 9.75
N ALA A 405 6.04 -11.38 9.86
CA ALA A 405 5.51 -10.13 9.37
C ALA A 405 6.12 -8.91 10.10
N VAL A 406 6.25 -8.98 11.43
CA VAL A 406 6.90 -7.90 12.23
C VAL A 406 8.38 -7.72 11.86
N ARG A 407 9.09 -8.81 11.51
CA ARG A 407 10.46 -8.69 10.98
C ARG A 407 10.50 -7.89 9.70
N VAL A 408 9.55 -8.13 8.79
CA VAL A 408 9.43 -7.34 7.55
C VAL A 408 9.08 -5.88 7.86
N ALA A 409 8.22 -5.62 8.85
CA ALA A 409 7.90 -4.26 9.27
C ALA A 409 9.14 -3.51 9.79
N ALA A 410 9.95 -4.16 10.63
CA ALA A 410 11.21 -3.59 11.11
C ALA A 410 12.19 -3.33 9.96
N PHE A 411 12.35 -4.30 9.07
CA PHE A 411 13.15 -4.18 7.86
C PHE A 411 12.71 -2.99 6.99
N SER A 412 11.41 -2.88 6.73
CA SER A 412 10.84 -1.79 5.93
C SER A 412 11.09 -0.43 6.56
N LEU A 413 10.95 -0.31 7.88
CA LEU A 413 11.26 0.94 8.59
C LEU A 413 12.75 1.27 8.61
N TYR A 414 13.64 0.28 8.70
CA TYR A 414 15.09 0.51 8.61
C TYR A 414 15.50 1.02 7.22
N ILE A 415 14.95 0.44 6.16
CA ILE A 415 15.20 0.97 4.81
C ILE A 415 14.61 2.39 4.68
N ALA A 416 13.41 2.64 5.18
CA ALA A 416 12.80 3.99 5.14
C ALA A 416 13.66 5.03 5.89
N LEU A 417 14.26 4.65 7.02
CA LEU A 417 15.22 5.48 7.75
C LEU A 417 16.44 5.84 6.89
N LEU A 418 17.04 4.84 6.23
CA LEU A 418 18.20 5.03 5.38
C LEU A 418 17.85 5.86 4.12
N GLU A 419 16.66 5.65 3.55
CA GLU A 419 16.17 6.41 2.38
C GLU A 419 16.00 7.89 2.69
N GLN A 420 15.50 8.22 3.89
CA GLN A 420 15.27 9.60 4.32
C GLN A 420 16.51 10.28 4.91
N SER A 421 17.62 9.55 5.04
CA SER A 421 18.88 10.10 5.58
C SER A 421 19.64 10.88 4.51
N ASN A 422 20.47 11.83 4.98
CA ASN A 422 21.40 12.50 4.08
C ASN A 422 22.54 11.52 3.69
N PRO A 423 22.73 11.21 2.41
CA PRO A 423 23.77 10.28 1.96
C PRO A 423 25.19 10.66 2.44
N SER A 424 25.48 11.95 2.60
CA SER A 424 26.79 12.42 3.05
C SER A 424 27.13 12.07 4.51
N ASP A 425 26.13 11.83 5.35
CA ASP A 425 26.31 11.52 6.77
C ASP A 425 26.47 10.01 7.02
N LEU A 426 25.92 9.16 6.14
CA LEU A 426 25.91 7.72 6.31
C LEU A 426 27.29 7.08 6.53
N PRO A 427 28.37 7.44 5.79
CA PRO A 427 29.68 6.84 6.02
C PRO A 427 30.26 7.11 7.42
N LYS A 428 29.97 8.31 7.99
CA LYS A 428 30.41 8.67 9.34
C LYS A 428 29.61 7.89 10.39
N LEU A 429 28.32 7.77 10.18
CA LEU A 429 27.40 7.04 11.09
C LEU A 429 27.71 5.55 11.12
N ILE A 430 28.00 4.94 9.98
CA ILE A 430 28.38 3.53 9.87
C ILE A 430 29.70 3.27 10.63
N LYS A 431 30.71 4.15 10.48
CA LYS A 431 31.98 4.04 11.22
C LYS A 431 31.79 4.14 12.73
N ALA A 432 30.80 4.91 13.19
CA ALA A 432 30.49 4.99 14.61
C ALA A 432 29.87 3.70 15.16
N GLY A 433 29.39 2.81 14.29
CA GLY A 433 28.71 1.56 14.63
C GLY A 433 27.33 1.78 15.24
N LYS A 434 26.54 0.71 15.32
CA LYS A 434 25.20 0.73 15.93
C LYS A 434 24.28 1.80 15.32
N LEU A 435 24.24 1.88 14.00
CA LEU A 435 23.53 2.91 13.25
C LEU A 435 22.02 2.88 13.50
N LEU A 436 21.40 1.72 13.38
CA LEU A 436 19.93 1.57 13.42
C LEU A 436 19.41 1.58 14.87
N PRO A 437 18.21 2.16 15.12
CA PRO A 437 17.55 2.05 16.41
C PRO A 437 17.06 0.59 16.64
N HIS A 438 16.88 0.23 17.90
CA HIS A 438 16.22 -1.04 18.24
C HIS A 438 14.71 -0.87 18.08
N LEU A 439 14.16 -1.30 16.96
CA LEU A 439 12.70 -1.28 16.71
C LEU A 439 12.07 -2.64 17.03
N TYR A 440 12.67 -3.71 16.51
CA TYR A 440 12.18 -5.06 16.70
C TYR A 440 12.34 -5.52 18.16
N GLY A 441 11.26 -5.95 18.78
CA GLY A 441 11.20 -6.30 20.19
C GLY A 441 11.01 -5.13 21.16
N GLU A 442 11.10 -3.86 20.68
CA GLU A 442 10.87 -2.67 21.52
C GLU A 442 9.58 -1.93 21.09
N THR A 443 9.58 -1.33 19.90
CA THR A 443 8.39 -0.64 19.39
C THR A 443 7.59 -1.51 18.43
N LEU A 444 8.23 -2.50 17.83
CA LEU A 444 7.61 -3.51 16.97
C LEU A 444 7.64 -4.87 17.68
N LEU A 445 6.48 -5.33 18.12
CA LEU A 445 6.34 -6.48 19.00
C LEU A 445 6.00 -7.75 18.22
N PRO A 446 6.96 -8.70 18.04
CA PRO A 446 6.72 -9.95 17.35
C PRO A 446 5.87 -10.90 18.20
N GLY A 447 4.97 -11.66 17.57
CA GLY A 447 4.10 -12.62 18.26
C GLY A 447 3.13 -11.97 19.24
N SER A 448 2.92 -10.65 19.14
CA SER A 448 2.07 -9.89 20.06
C SER A 448 0.61 -9.98 19.64
N ASP A 449 -0.23 -10.46 20.53
CA ASP A 449 -1.68 -10.35 20.40
C ASP A 449 -2.16 -9.06 21.08
N PHE A 450 -2.75 -8.16 20.31
CA PHE A 450 -3.25 -6.87 20.78
C PHE A 450 -4.16 -6.98 22.01
N PHE A 451 -4.89 -8.08 22.15
CA PHE A 451 -5.85 -8.28 23.22
C PHE A 451 -5.23 -8.76 24.53
N THR A 452 -4.01 -9.30 24.50
CA THR A 452 -3.28 -9.77 25.70
C THR A 452 -2.34 -8.73 26.28
N VAL A 453 -2.06 -7.64 25.55
CA VAL A 453 -1.21 -6.55 26.05
C VAL A 453 -2.02 -5.70 27.05
N GLU A 454 -1.63 -5.75 28.33
CA GLU A 454 -2.34 -5.04 29.42
C GLU A 454 -1.81 -3.63 29.65
N ASP A 455 -0.51 -3.40 29.59
CA ASP A 455 0.17 -2.14 29.89
C ASP A 455 0.63 -1.35 28.64
N ALA A 456 -0.14 -1.40 27.55
CA ALA A 456 0.19 -0.62 26.37
C ALA A 456 0.09 0.89 26.67
N PRO A 457 1.06 1.70 26.20
CA PRO A 457 0.95 3.16 26.31
C PRO A 457 -0.31 3.64 25.58
N GLN A 458 -0.91 4.72 26.06
CA GLN A 458 -1.98 5.36 25.31
C GLN A 458 -1.43 6.08 24.08
N PHE A 459 -1.98 5.77 22.93
CA PHE A 459 -1.56 6.30 21.63
C PHE A 459 -2.31 7.59 21.26
N ASP A 460 -1.65 8.47 20.50
CA ASP A 460 -2.31 9.60 19.87
C ASP A 460 -3.08 9.16 18.62
N VAL A 461 -2.57 8.11 17.95
CA VAL A 461 -3.17 7.56 16.73
C VAL A 461 -3.06 6.05 16.73
N ILE A 462 -4.15 5.38 16.39
CA ILE A 462 -4.17 3.96 16.05
C ILE A 462 -4.66 3.82 14.61
N ILE A 463 -3.89 3.14 13.79
CA ILE A 463 -4.18 2.94 12.36
C ILE A 463 -3.99 1.49 12.00
N GLY A 464 -4.72 0.96 11.02
CA GLY A 464 -4.47 -0.40 10.55
C GLY A 464 -5.60 -0.98 9.71
N ASN A 465 -5.35 -2.21 9.27
CA ASN A 465 -6.32 -3.09 8.65
C ASN A 465 -6.42 -4.38 9.48
N PRO A 466 -7.18 -4.35 10.60
CA PRO A 466 -7.28 -5.51 11.48
C PRO A 466 -7.93 -6.71 10.78
N PRO A 467 -7.66 -7.95 11.20
CA PRO A 467 -8.24 -9.14 10.59
C PRO A 467 -9.77 -9.19 10.72
N TRP A 468 -10.45 -9.77 9.71
CA TRP A 468 -11.92 -9.72 9.55
C TRP A 468 -12.60 -11.09 9.65
N ASN A 469 -12.23 -11.95 10.55
CA ASN A 469 -12.85 -13.27 10.69
C ASN A 469 -13.69 -13.40 11.96
N GLY A 470 -14.89 -13.96 11.82
CA GLY A 470 -15.82 -14.15 12.92
C GLY A 470 -16.20 -15.61 13.25
N ARG A 471 -15.92 -16.55 12.36
CA ARG A 471 -16.46 -17.93 12.50
C ARG A 471 -15.36 -18.97 12.54
N THR A 472 -14.72 -19.10 13.70
CA THR A 472 -13.88 -20.24 14.05
C THR A 472 -14.60 -21.11 15.09
N GLY A 473 -14.35 -22.41 15.12
CA GLY A 473 -14.97 -23.32 16.09
C GLY A 473 -14.61 -23.01 17.55
N GLN A 474 -13.46 -22.36 17.79
CA GLN A 474 -13.02 -21.88 19.11
C GLN A 474 -13.08 -20.35 19.15
N LEU A 475 -13.35 -19.80 20.36
CA LEU A 475 -13.32 -18.36 20.60
C LEU A 475 -11.90 -17.85 20.60
N THR A 476 -11.65 -16.78 19.85
CA THR A 476 -10.35 -16.07 19.83
C THR A 476 -10.16 -15.22 21.08
N THR A 477 -8.91 -14.81 21.37
CA THR A 477 -8.60 -13.83 22.43
C THR A 477 -9.40 -12.53 22.26
N ALA A 478 -9.54 -12.05 21.03
CA ALA A 478 -10.37 -10.88 20.69
C ALA A 478 -11.83 -11.04 21.09
N GLN A 479 -12.42 -12.20 20.79
CA GLN A 479 -13.83 -12.49 21.13
C GLN A 479 -14.03 -12.63 22.63
N ASN A 480 -13.11 -13.30 23.33
CA ASN A 480 -13.14 -13.44 24.79
C ASN A 480 -13.01 -12.08 25.48
N TRP A 481 -12.04 -11.26 25.04
CA TRP A 481 -11.83 -9.92 25.57
C TRP A 481 -13.07 -9.04 25.36
N THR A 482 -13.65 -9.03 24.15
CA THR A 482 -14.83 -8.24 23.81
C THR A 482 -16.03 -8.61 24.69
N ALA A 483 -16.25 -9.91 24.89
CA ALA A 483 -17.32 -10.41 25.76
C ALA A 483 -17.09 -10.04 27.24
N SER A 484 -15.85 -10.20 27.76
CA SER A 484 -15.50 -9.87 29.15
C SER A 484 -15.71 -8.38 29.47
N LYS A 485 -15.55 -7.50 28.50
CA LYS A 485 -15.79 -6.05 28.63
C LYS A 485 -17.22 -5.62 28.37
N GLY A 486 -18.11 -6.53 27.99
CA GLY A 486 -19.50 -6.24 27.67
C GLY A 486 -19.69 -5.46 26.35
N TYR A 487 -18.72 -5.52 25.45
CA TYR A 487 -18.85 -4.92 24.12
C TYR A 487 -19.59 -5.84 23.16
N LEU A 488 -20.28 -5.23 22.19
CA LEU A 488 -21.04 -5.96 21.18
C LEU A 488 -20.15 -6.25 19.95
N ALA A 489 -20.05 -7.51 19.58
CA ALA A 489 -19.39 -7.99 18.36
C ALA A 489 -20.34 -8.91 17.56
N PRO A 490 -21.22 -8.35 16.72
CA PRO A 490 -22.14 -9.13 15.90
C PRO A 490 -21.40 -10.14 15.02
N ALA A 491 -22.03 -11.31 14.82
CA ALA A 491 -21.45 -12.43 14.08
C ALA A 491 -20.10 -12.92 14.63
N LYS A 492 -19.71 -12.53 15.85
CA LYS A 492 -18.41 -12.77 16.45
C LYS A 492 -17.23 -12.25 15.60
N ASP A 493 -17.47 -11.20 14.78
CA ASP A 493 -16.45 -10.60 13.94
C ASP A 493 -15.40 -9.89 14.80
N ILE A 494 -14.16 -10.35 14.69
CA ILE A 494 -13.02 -9.85 15.50
C ILE A 494 -12.69 -8.39 15.19
N ALA A 495 -13.06 -7.88 14.02
CA ALA A 495 -12.88 -6.47 13.67
C ALA A 495 -13.58 -5.54 14.67
N TRP A 496 -14.74 -5.93 15.22
CA TRP A 496 -15.40 -5.20 16.29
C TRP A 496 -14.57 -5.17 17.58
N GLY A 497 -13.90 -6.28 17.91
CA GLY A 497 -12.97 -6.32 19.04
C GLY A 497 -11.86 -5.28 18.91
N PHE A 498 -11.26 -5.18 17.73
CA PHE A 498 -10.23 -4.17 17.44
C PHE A 498 -10.78 -2.74 17.59
N VAL A 499 -12.01 -2.47 17.12
CA VAL A 499 -12.64 -1.16 17.28
C VAL A 499 -12.75 -0.77 18.76
N TRP A 500 -13.17 -1.70 19.62
CA TRP A 500 -13.34 -1.43 21.05
C TRP A 500 -12.00 -1.36 21.80
N LYS A 501 -11.06 -2.25 21.50
CA LYS A 501 -9.75 -2.25 22.16
C LYS A 501 -8.94 -1.00 21.78
N ALA A 502 -9.05 -0.55 20.53
CA ALA A 502 -8.43 0.70 20.09
C ALA A 502 -9.00 1.92 20.84
N LEU A 503 -10.31 1.92 21.12
CA LEU A 503 -10.94 2.99 21.90
C LEU A 503 -10.42 3.06 23.34
N GLU A 504 -10.08 1.91 23.94
CA GLU A 504 -9.46 1.88 25.28
C GLU A 504 -7.98 2.29 25.25
N GLY A 505 -7.25 1.96 24.16
CA GLY A 505 -5.82 2.24 24.02
C GLY A 505 -5.49 3.64 23.50
N ILE A 506 -6.48 4.47 23.18
CA ILE A 506 -6.24 5.80 22.60
C ILE A 506 -6.40 6.91 23.63
N LYS A 507 -5.60 7.98 23.50
CA LYS A 507 -5.72 9.20 24.31
C LYS A 507 -7.09 9.89 24.11
N PRO A 508 -7.56 10.70 25.08
CA PRO A 508 -8.85 11.39 24.95
C PRO A 508 -9.00 12.30 23.72
N THR A 509 -7.89 12.79 23.17
CA THR A 509 -7.85 13.59 21.94
C THR A 509 -7.38 12.80 20.73
N GLY A 510 -7.14 11.51 20.89
CA GLY A 510 -6.58 10.66 19.86
C GLY A 510 -7.57 10.27 18.76
N LEU A 511 -7.04 9.69 17.68
CA LEU A 511 -7.78 9.26 16.50
C LEU A 511 -7.47 7.80 16.14
N VAL A 512 -8.50 7.07 15.75
CA VAL A 512 -8.40 5.72 15.19
C VAL A 512 -8.80 5.77 13.72
N ALA A 513 -8.01 5.13 12.86
CA ALA A 513 -8.27 4.99 11.43
C ALA A 513 -8.17 3.52 11.01
N PHE A 514 -9.29 2.83 10.92
CA PHE A 514 -9.32 1.41 10.57
C PHE A 514 -10.03 1.14 9.25
N LEU A 515 -9.44 0.25 8.45
CA LEU A 515 -10.12 -0.44 7.37
C LEU A 515 -10.94 -1.61 7.96
N LEU A 516 -12.24 -1.59 7.78
CA LEU A 516 -13.18 -2.51 8.41
C LEU A 516 -14.12 -3.15 7.38
N PRO A 517 -14.68 -4.33 7.65
CA PRO A 517 -15.67 -4.96 6.78
C PRO A 517 -16.98 -4.15 6.77
N ALA A 518 -17.27 -3.49 5.64
CA ALA A 518 -18.46 -2.63 5.53
C ALA A 518 -19.77 -3.38 5.79
N MET A 519 -19.87 -4.65 5.42
CA MET A 519 -21.05 -5.47 5.71
C MET A 519 -21.29 -5.58 7.20
N GLY A 520 -20.28 -5.94 8.00
CA GLY A 520 -20.38 -6.08 9.45
C GLY A 520 -20.62 -4.75 10.15
N ILE A 521 -19.91 -3.69 9.73
CA ILE A 521 -19.95 -2.39 10.42
C ILE A 521 -21.15 -1.54 9.97
N LEU A 522 -21.48 -1.48 8.67
CA LEU A 522 -22.45 -0.53 8.13
C LEU A 522 -23.78 -1.13 7.68
N HIS A 523 -23.79 -2.37 7.15
CA HIS A 523 -24.92 -2.85 6.37
C HIS A 523 -25.77 -3.93 7.04
N ASN A 524 -25.18 -4.80 7.86
CA ASN A 524 -25.92 -5.89 8.49
C ASN A 524 -26.93 -5.37 9.53
N THR A 525 -28.15 -5.88 9.48
CA THR A 525 -29.21 -5.56 10.46
C THR A 525 -28.85 -6.04 11.87
N GLU A 526 -28.21 -7.20 12.00
CA GLU A 526 -27.74 -7.75 13.27
C GLU A 526 -26.75 -6.82 14.00
N SER A 527 -26.04 -5.97 13.25
CA SER A 527 -25.07 -5.01 13.81
C SER A 527 -25.70 -3.71 14.30
N GLN A 528 -27.02 -3.56 14.27
CA GLN A 528 -27.68 -2.29 14.64
C GLN A 528 -27.38 -1.86 16.07
N ALA A 529 -27.42 -2.78 17.03
CA ALA A 529 -27.11 -2.49 18.42
C ALA A 529 -25.64 -2.08 18.62
N ALA A 530 -24.69 -2.77 17.95
CA ALA A 530 -23.27 -2.44 17.99
C ALA A 530 -22.99 -1.07 17.34
N ARG A 531 -23.65 -0.75 16.23
CA ARG A 531 -23.55 0.58 15.61
C ARG A 531 -24.07 1.71 16.52
N ARG A 532 -25.19 1.49 17.22
CA ARG A 532 -25.66 2.44 18.23
C ARG A 532 -24.63 2.66 19.33
N MET A 533 -24.06 1.59 19.86
CA MET A 533 -22.98 1.65 20.85
C MET A 533 -21.77 2.42 20.31
N LEU A 534 -21.36 2.16 19.06
CA LEU A 534 -20.27 2.87 18.41
C LEU A 534 -20.54 4.38 18.34
N LEU A 535 -21.71 4.79 17.83
CA LEU A 535 -22.10 6.19 17.70
C LEU A 535 -22.22 6.92 19.06
N GLN A 536 -22.51 6.19 20.14
CA GLN A 536 -22.60 6.73 21.50
C GLN A 536 -21.24 6.85 22.20
N ARG A 537 -20.33 5.92 21.95
CA ARG A 537 -19.02 5.86 22.63
C ARG A 537 -17.89 6.54 21.84
N THR A 538 -18.11 6.80 20.56
CA THR A 538 -17.11 7.40 19.69
C THR A 538 -17.63 8.65 19.01
N ARG A 539 -16.73 9.57 18.72
CA ARG A 539 -16.97 10.68 17.81
C ARG A 539 -16.38 10.32 16.44
N ILE A 540 -17.24 9.82 15.56
CA ILE A 540 -16.86 9.56 14.18
C ILE A 540 -16.54 10.89 13.50
N ARG A 541 -15.44 10.95 12.79
CA ARG A 541 -15.04 12.08 11.94
C ARG A 541 -15.49 11.86 10.51
N ARG A 542 -15.15 10.67 9.99
CA ARG A 542 -15.38 10.31 8.60
C ARG A 542 -15.59 8.81 8.48
N ILE A 543 -16.48 8.43 7.56
CA ILE A 543 -16.61 7.06 7.05
C ILE A 543 -16.48 7.14 5.54
N ILE A 544 -15.58 6.35 4.95
CA ILE A 544 -15.50 6.18 3.50
C ILE A 544 -15.94 4.77 3.18
N ASN A 545 -17.15 4.64 2.65
CA ASN A 545 -17.73 3.36 2.28
C ASN A 545 -17.30 2.99 0.85
N MET A 546 -16.36 2.10 0.74
CA MET A 546 -15.77 1.62 -0.51
C MET A 546 -16.42 0.32 -1.00
N SER A 547 -17.66 0.03 -0.59
CA SER A 547 -18.34 -1.22 -0.98
C SER A 547 -18.50 -1.36 -2.49
N ASP A 548 -18.67 -0.25 -3.21
CA ASP A 548 -18.75 -0.23 -4.68
C ASP A 548 -17.42 -0.61 -5.35
N LEU A 549 -16.32 -0.47 -4.62
CA LEU A 549 -14.95 -0.73 -5.09
C LEU A 549 -14.47 -2.16 -4.77
N CYS A 550 -15.29 -3.01 -4.16
CA CYS A 550 -14.89 -4.26 -3.53
C CYS A 550 -14.18 -5.27 -4.45
N PHE A 551 -14.41 -5.20 -5.76
CA PHE A 551 -13.75 -6.07 -6.74
C PHE A 551 -12.31 -5.66 -7.09
N GLN A 552 -11.87 -4.48 -6.66
CA GLN A 552 -10.62 -3.83 -7.13
C GLN A 552 -9.73 -3.37 -5.97
N LEU A 553 -10.21 -3.45 -4.72
CA LEU A 553 -9.45 -2.98 -3.56
C LEU A 553 -8.36 -3.94 -3.12
N PHE A 554 -8.65 -5.25 -3.13
CA PHE A 554 -7.73 -6.28 -2.67
C PHE A 554 -7.56 -7.36 -3.73
N ASP A 555 -6.33 -7.83 -3.90
CA ASP A 555 -6.05 -8.95 -4.79
C ASP A 555 -6.66 -10.24 -4.20
N GLY A 556 -7.49 -10.93 -4.99
CA GLY A 556 -8.11 -12.20 -4.62
C GLY A 556 -9.24 -12.13 -3.58
N ALA A 557 -9.66 -10.94 -3.15
CA ALA A 557 -10.75 -10.81 -2.18
C ALA A 557 -11.80 -9.79 -2.62
N GLN A 558 -13.05 -10.23 -2.71
CA GLN A 558 -14.21 -9.41 -3.08
C GLN A 558 -15.00 -9.05 -1.82
N ARG A 559 -14.45 -8.17 -0.97
CA ARG A 559 -15.11 -7.80 0.28
C ARG A 559 -15.41 -6.31 0.36
N PRO A 560 -16.68 -5.94 0.60
CA PRO A 560 -17.07 -4.57 0.90
C PRO A 560 -16.30 -4.02 2.09
N THR A 561 -15.61 -2.91 1.90
CA THR A 561 -14.69 -2.30 2.86
C THR A 561 -15.10 -0.89 3.20
N ALA A 562 -14.88 -0.46 4.42
CA ALA A 562 -15.03 0.93 4.85
C ALA A 562 -13.81 1.39 5.65
N LEU A 563 -13.33 2.61 5.36
CA LEU A 563 -12.46 3.33 6.28
C LEU A 563 -13.34 4.04 7.32
N VAL A 564 -13.07 3.80 8.60
CA VAL A 564 -13.75 4.47 9.70
C VAL A 564 -12.75 5.28 10.51
N LEU A 565 -12.92 6.59 10.54
CA LEU A 565 -12.13 7.55 11.29
C LEU A 565 -12.92 8.00 12.52
N TYR A 566 -12.41 7.72 13.72
CA TYR A 566 -13.12 8.06 14.96
C TYR A 566 -12.15 8.35 16.10
N GLY A 567 -12.66 8.97 17.14
CA GLY A 567 -11.98 9.16 18.43
C GLY A 567 -12.93 8.95 19.59
N PRO A 568 -12.46 9.06 20.84
CA PRO A 568 -13.31 8.93 22.01
C PRO A 568 -14.38 10.02 22.07
N GLN A 569 -15.54 9.66 22.58
CA GLN A 569 -16.62 10.59 22.93
C GLN A 569 -16.97 10.45 24.41
N LYS A 570 -17.07 11.57 25.12
CA LYS A 570 -17.58 11.57 26.50
C LYS A 570 -19.07 11.24 26.52
N GLN A 571 -19.50 10.42 27.46
CA GLN A 571 -20.93 10.13 27.66
C GLN A 571 -21.71 11.42 27.90
N GLY A 572 -22.92 11.51 27.33
CA GLY A 572 -23.79 12.66 27.49
C GLY A 572 -23.45 13.87 26.60
N GLN A 573 -22.50 13.77 25.70
CA GLN A 573 -22.26 14.84 24.71
C GLN A 573 -23.40 14.94 23.69
N ALA A 574 -23.65 16.15 23.21
CA ALA A 574 -24.64 16.42 22.17
C ALA A 574 -24.37 15.63 20.88
N PRO A 575 -25.43 15.32 20.11
CA PRO A 575 -25.28 14.74 18.79
C PRO A 575 -24.33 15.53 17.92
N TYR A 576 -23.53 14.84 17.13
CA TYR A 576 -22.51 15.43 16.27
C TYR A 576 -22.76 15.14 14.80
N ARG A 577 -22.10 15.89 13.92
CA ARG A 577 -22.08 15.65 12.48
C ARG A 577 -20.77 15.00 12.09
N PHE A 578 -20.83 14.09 11.10
CA PHE A 578 -19.67 13.43 10.50
C PHE A 578 -19.82 13.28 8.99
N GLU A 579 -18.71 13.13 8.31
CA GLU A 579 -18.68 12.94 6.87
C GLU A 579 -18.88 11.47 6.50
N TYR A 580 -19.66 11.24 5.47
CA TYR A 580 -19.87 9.94 4.87
C TYR A 580 -19.61 10.03 3.38
N TRP A 581 -18.59 9.33 2.90
CA TRP A 581 -18.18 9.34 1.51
C TRP A 581 -18.47 8.00 0.87
N VAL A 582 -18.94 8.01 -0.38
CA VAL A 582 -19.27 6.80 -1.14
C VAL A 582 -18.62 6.90 -2.54
N PRO A 583 -17.29 6.71 -2.64
CA PRO A 583 -16.62 6.69 -3.92
C PRO A 583 -17.17 5.59 -4.81
N LYS A 584 -17.23 5.85 -6.11
CA LYS A 584 -17.69 4.92 -7.12
C LYS A 584 -16.50 4.34 -7.88
N ALA A 585 -16.66 3.08 -8.32
CA ALA A 585 -15.67 2.45 -9.18
C ALA A 585 -15.54 3.23 -10.48
N ASP A 586 -14.33 3.58 -10.82
CA ASP A 586 -13.96 4.29 -12.03
C ASP A 586 -12.79 3.60 -12.76
N LEU A 587 -12.44 4.13 -13.91
CA LEU A 587 -11.33 3.59 -14.70
C LEU A 587 -9.97 3.81 -14.02
N ASN A 588 -9.81 4.84 -13.21
CA ASN A 588 -8.58 5.09 -12.46
C ASN A 588 -8.31 3.99 -11.43
N LEU A 589 -9.34 3.55 -10.71
CA LEU A 589 -9.19 2.44 -9.76
C LEU A 589 -8.82 1.15 -10.49
N ARG A 590 -9.55 0.83 -11.57
CA ARG A 590 -9.34 -0.40 -12.33
C ARG A 590 -7.95 -0.49 -12.96
N LEU A 591 -7.48 0.61 -13.55
CA LEU A 591 -6.29 0.61 -14.39
C LEU A 591 -5.05 1.16 -13.67
N LYS A 592 -5.24 1.98 -12.64
CA LYS A 592 -4.16 2.67 -11.93
C LYS A 592 -4.10 2.34 -10.45
N ARG A 593 -5.09 1.61 -9.92
CA ARG A 593 -5.24 1.40 -8.48
C ARG A 593 -5.24 2.73 -7.70
N LEU A 594 -6.00 3.72 -8.18
CA LEU A 594 -6.20 5.00 -7.54
C LEU A 594 -7.64 5.15 -7.12
N VAL A 595 -7.88 5.39 -5.82
CA VAL A 595 -9.23 5.70 -5.32
C VAL A 595 -9.50 7.18 -5.51
N THR A 596 -10.48 7.49 -6.37
CA THR A 596 -10.92 8.87 -6.60
C THR A 596 -11.98 9.24 -5.56
N LEU A 597 -11.76 10.33 -4.82
CA LEU A 597 -12.72 10.91 -3.88
C LEU A 597 -13.25 12.23 -4.45
N SER A 598 -14.49 12.22 -4.92
CA SER A 598 -15.16 13.40 -5.46
C SER A 598 -15.99 14.10 -4.40
N ARG A 599 -16.12 15.44 -4.50
CA ARG A 599 -17.06 16.18 -3.64
C ARG A 599 -18.51 15.72 -3.82
N ALA A 600 -18.86 15.17 -4.98
CA ALA A 600 -20.20 14.60 -5.23
C ALA A 600 -20.49 13.35 -4.41
N ASP A 601 -19.45 12.65 -3.96
CA ASP A 601 -19.57 11.41 -3.15
C ASP A 601 -19.71 11.72 -1.65
N ARG A 602 -19.53 12.96 -1.25
CA ARG A 602 -19.55 13.42 0.14
C ARG A 602 -20.94 13.75 0.62
N LEU A 603 -21.32 13.15 1.73
CA LEU A 603 -22.55 13.44 2.49
C LEU A 603 -22.18 13.82 3.92
N THR A 604 -23.10 14.50 4.62
CA THR A 604 -22.94 14.81 6.04
C THR A 604 -24.10 14.19 6.81
N PHE A 605 -23.78 13.35 7.80
CA PHE A 605 -24.76 12.70 8.65
C PHE A 605 -24.76 13.29 10.07
N ARG A 606 -25.90 13.18 10.74
CA ARG A 606 -26.02 13.42 12.19
C ARG A 606 -26.06 12.08 12.92
N SER A 607 -25.30 11.96 14.00
CA SER A 607 -25.14 10.72 14.76
C SER A 607 -26.45 10.20 15.37
N ASP A 608 -27.33 11.09 15.83
CA ASP A 608 -28.65 10.75 16.40
C ASP A 608 -29.59 10.16 15.34
N LEU A 609 -29.65 10.75 14.14
CA LEU A 609 -30.50 10.25 13.06
C LEU A 609 -30.04 8.88 12.56
N VAL A 610 -28.73 8.69 12.38
CA VAL A 610 -28.17 7.42 11.97
C VAL A 610 -28.34 6.34 13.06
N SER A 611 -28.31 6.73 14.33
CA SER A 611 -28.58 5.82 15.45
C SER A 611 -30.02 5.28 15.43
N GLN A 612 -30.98 6.07 14.95
CA GLN A 612 -32.37 5.68 14.82
C GLN A 612 -32.62 4.81 13.58
N ASP A 613 -32.02 5.22 12.43
CA ASP A 613 -32.15 4.53 11.15
C ASP A 613 -30.80 4.19 10.55
N SER A 614 -30.30 3.04 10.89
CA SER A 614 -29.01 2.57 10.36
C SER A 614 -29.05 2.09 8.90
N THR A 615 -30.25 2.00 8.30
CA THR A 615 -30.38 1.63 6.87
C THR A 615 -29.92 2.74 5.95
N VAL A 616 -29.74 3.95 6.47
CA VAL A 616 -29.25 5.12 5.74
C VAL A 616 -27.90 4.86 5.05
N PHE A 617 -26.99 4.11 5.69
CA PHE A 617 -25.69 3.76 5.08
C PHE A 617 -25.87 2.94 3.80
N LYS A 618 -26.81 1.98 3.80
CA LYS A 618 -27.11 1.13 2.64
C LYS A 618 -27.84 1.92 1.56
N ARG A 619 -28.82 2.74 1.92
CA ARG A 619 -29.53 3.58 0.94
C ARG A 619 -28.57 4.51 0.25
N ARG A 620 -27.69 5.18 0.99
CA ARG A 620 -26.72 6.14 0.46
C ARG A 620 -25.54 5.51 -0.28
N LEU A 621 -25.38 4.21 -0.22
CA LEU A 621 -24.44 3.50 -1.09
C LEU A 621 -24.88 3.57 -2.56
N TRP A 622 -26.18 3.51 -2.83
CA TRP A 622 -26.74 3.42 -4.19
C TRP A 622 -27.32 4.74 -4.70
N THR A 623 -27.68 5.67 -3.80
CA THR A 623 -28.39 6.90 -4.16
C THR A 623 -27.53 8.14 -3.92
N ARG A 624 -27.68 9.12 -4.81
CA ARG A 624 -27.09 10.45 -4.65
C ARG A 624 -28.06 11.41 -3.94
N ALA A 625 -27.59 12.60 -3.55
CA ALA A 625 -28.42 13.59 -2.88
C ALA A 625 -29.71 13.98 -3.65
N PRO A 626 -29.73 14.07 -4.98
CA PRO A 626 -30.98 14.34 -5.72
C PRO A 626 -32.03 13.26 -5.59
N ASP A 627 -31.63 11.99 -5.39
CA ASP A 627 -32.55 10.85 -5.29
C ASP A 627 -33.32 10.81 -3.98
N GLU A 628 -32.89 11.61 -2.99
CA GLU A 628 -33.50 11.62 -1.64
C GLU A 628 -34.98 12.00 -1.65
N ARG A 629 -35.35 12.97 -2.50
CA ARG A 629 -36.76 13.40 -2.62
C ARG A 629 -37.63 12.28 -3.18
N LEU A 630 -37.12 11.55 -4.16
CA LEU A 630 -37.82 10.39 -4.70
C LEU A 630 -37.95 9.29 -3.67
N LEU A 631 -36.89 8.99 -2.92
CA LEU A 631 -36.94 7.99 -1.84
C LEU A 631 -37.91 8.39 -0.74
N GLN A 632 -37.91 9.66 -0.32
CA GLN A 632 -38.89 10.17 0.67
C GLN A 632 -40.33 10.01 0.16
N TYR A 633 -40.57 10.33 -1.11
CA TYR A 633 -41.89 10.11 -1.73
C TYR A 633 -42.24 8.61 -1.76
N LEU A 634 -41.31 7.74 -2.20
CA LEU A 634 -41.57 6.29 -2.23
C LEU A 634 -41.84 5.71 -0.83
N HIS A 635 -41.24 6.26 0.23
CA HIS A 635 -41.55 5.85 1.61
C HIS A 635 -42.95 6.23 2.11
N THR A 636 -43.63 7.12 1.43
CA THR A 636 -45.06 7.42 1.73
C THR A 636 -46.01 6.39 1.15
N ILE A 637 -45.54 5.56 0.20
CA ILE A 637 -46.32 4.50 -0.41
C ILE A 637 -46.17 3.23 0.43
N PRO A 638 -47.27 2.48 0.71
CA PRO A 638 -47.18 1.23 1.44
C PRO A 638 -46.17 0.28 0.83
N PRO A 639 -45.23 -0.30 1.60
CA PRO A 639 -44.21 -1.20 1.06
C PRO A 639 -44.86 -2.51 0.60
N ILE A 640 -44.32 -3.09 -0.45
CA ILE A 640 -44.75 -4.42 -0.94
C ILE A 640 -44.71 -5.46 0.17
N SER A 641 -43.84 -5.32 1.16
CA SER A 641 -43.79 -6.20 2.33
C SER A 641 -45.07 -6.18 3.18
N SER A 642 -45.90 -5.13 3.10
CA SER A 642 -47.22 -5.10 3.75
C SER A 642 -48.23 -6.00 3.06
N LEU A 643 -47.96 -6.39 1.80
CA LEU A 643 -48.83 -7.24 0.97
C LEU A 643 -48.29 -8.67 0.87
N VAL A 644 -47.19 -8.99 1.55
CA VAL A 644 -46.45 -10.25 1.39
C VAL A 644 -46.42 -11.03 2.69
N GLN A 645 -46.76 -12.30 2.65
CA GLN A 645 -46.51 -13.23 3.75
C GLN A 645 -45.08 -13.73 3.76
N ASP A 646 -44.44 -13.82 4.94
CA ASP A 646 -43.14 -14.42 5.10
C ASP A 646 -43.20 -15.92 4.82
N PHE A 647 -42.60 -16.34 3.72
CA PHE A 647 -42.58 -17.76 3.28
C PHE A 647 -41.89 -18.68 4.29
N LYS A 648 -40.94 -18.18 5.11
CA LYS A 648 -40.30 -18.98 6.17
C LYS A 648 -41.25 -19.26 7.31
N ALA A 649 -42.02 -18.26 7.76
CA ALA A 649 -43.03 -18.43 8.75
C ALA A 649 -44.13 -19.36 8.26
N PHE A 650 -44.47 -19.25 6.98
CA PHE A 650 -45.46 -20.10 6.33
C PHE A 650 -45.01 -21.56 6.22
N LYS A 651 -43.76 -21.84 5.86
CA LYS A 651 -43.21 -23.23 5.71
C LYS A 651 -43.27 -24.03 7.04
N HIS A 652 -43.33 -23.37 8.17
CA HIS A 652 -43.45 -23.98 9.51
C HIS A 652 -44.88 -23.97 10.07
N SER A 653 -45.79 -23.25 9.44
CA SER A 653 -47.21 -23.26 9.80
C SER A 653 -47.94 -24.33 8.96
N LYS A 654 -48.73 -25.18 9.56
CA LYS A 654 -49.57 -26.17 8.85
C LYS A 654 -50.83 -25.54 8.19
N VAL A 655 -50.80 -24.25 7.88
CA VAL A 655 -51.91 -23.51 7.29
C VAL A 655 -51.83 -23.60 5.76
N GLU A 656 -52.90 -23.92 5.09
CA GLU A 656 -52.99 -23.89 3.61
C GLU A 656 -52.81 -22.45 3.10
N PHE A 657 -52.00 -22.32 2.09
CA PHE A 657 -51.65 -21.01 1.49
C PHE A 657 -52.65 -20.69 0.36
N ASN A 658 -53.39 -19.60 0.52
CA ASN A 658 -54.25 -19.07 -0.53
C ASN A 658 -53.46 -18.12 -1.43
N ARG A 659 -53.04 -18.59 -2.63
CA ARG A 659 -52.27 -17.80 -3.59
C ARG A 659 -53.04 -16.62 -4.18
N ASP A 660 -54.33 -16.64 -4.13
CA ASP A 660 -55.19 -15.61 -4.72
C ASP A 660 -55.32 -14.38 -3.84
N GLU A 661 -54.98 -14.48 -2.52
CA GLU A 661 -55.10 -13.41 -1.55
C GLU A 661 -53.74 -12.79 -1.11
N HIS A 662 -52.62 -13.50 -1.30
CA HIS A 662 -51.33 -13.06 -0.77
C HIS A 662 -50.19 -13.25 -1.76
N TRP A 663 -49.29 -12.28 -1.77
CA TRP A 663 -48.04 -12.35 -2.51
C TRP A 663 -46.95 -13.00 -1.64
N VAL A 664 -46.13 -13.87 -2.25
CA VAL A 664 -44.97 -14.51 -1.59
C VAL A 664 -43.70 -14.04 -2.24
N ILE A 665 -42.82 -13.48 -1.42
CA ILE A 665 -41.44 -13.18 -1.82
C ILE A 665 -40.56 -14.31 -1.32
N GLY A 666 -40.01 -15.10 -2.25
CA GLY A 666 -38.92 -16.03 -1.98
C GLY A 666 -37.56 -15.33 -2.02
N GLN A 667 -36.48 -16.08 -1.79
CA GLN A 667 -35.16 -15.63 -2.20
C GLN A 667 -35.21 -15.38 -3.70
N GLY A 668 -34.79 -14.18 -4.13
CA GLY A 668 -34.77 -13.81 -5.54
C GLY A 668 -33.92 -14.76 -6.39
N PHE A 669 -33.84 -14.49 -7.68
CA PHE A 669 -33.11 -15.29 -8.63
C PHE A 669 -31.65 -15.49 -8.19
N ILE A 670 -31.30 -16.68 -7.72
CA ILE A 670 -29.91 -17.07 -7.43
C ILE A 670 -29.41 -17.72 -8.72
N PRO A 671 -28.41 -17.15 -9.42
CA PRO A 671 -27.81 -17.80 -10.57
C PRO A 671 -27.30 -19.18 -10.14
N ALA A 672 -27.74 -20.25 -10.82
CA ALA A 672 -27.16 -21.55 -10.59
C ALA A 672 -25.68 -21.54 -10.97
N GLN A 673 -24.83 -22.22 -10.20
CA GLN A 673 -23.47 -22.48 -10.66
C GLN A 673 -23.52 -23.25 -11.98
N GLU A 674 -22.60 -22.99 -12.91
CA GLU A 674 -22.54 -23.60 -14.23
C GLU A 674 -22.68 -25.13 -14.20
N SER A 675 -22.18 -25.79 -13.14
CA SER A 675 -22.31 -27.22 -12.92
C SER A 675 -23.73 -27.72 -12.70
N ARG A 676 -24.73 -26.86 -12.44
CA ARG A 676 -26.15 -27.20 -12.22
C ARG A 676 -27.06 -26.79 -13.37
N LEU A 677 -26.54 -26.10 -14.37
CA LEU A 677 -27.32 -25.69 -15.55
C LEU A 677 -27.70 -26.85 -16.47
N ASN A 678 -27.09 -28.02 -16.29
CA ASN A 678 -27.31 -29.21 -17.11
C ASN A 678 -28.14 -30.32 -16.40
N GLU A 679 -28.63 -30.06 -15.18
CA GLU A 679 -29.57 -31.00 -14.54
C GLU A 679 -31.01 -30.67 -15.01
N PRO A 680 -31.74 -31.61 -15.57
CA PRO A 680 -33.16 -31.41 -15.90
C PRO A 680 -33.93 -31.20 -14.58
N GLY A 681 -34.61 -30.08 -14.47
CA GLY A 681 -35.42 -29.67 -13.31
C GLY A 681 -36.66 -30.54 -13.09
#